data_fcdd1a1bb8662f75683e3c965d657732
#
_entry.id   fcdd1a1bb8662f75683e3c965d657732
#
_cell.length_a   1.000
_cell.length_b   1.000
_cell.length_c   1.000
_cell.angle_alpha   90.00
_cell.angle_beta   90.00
_cell.angle_gamma   90.00
#
_symmetry.space_group_name_H-M   'P 1'
#
loop_
_entity.id
_entity.type
_entity.pdbx_description
1 polymer ?
#
loop_
_entity_poly.entity_id
_entity_poly.type
_entity_poly.pdbx_seq_one_letter_code
_entity_poly.pdbx_strand_id
1 'polypeptide(L)'
;MNLIRALLLTDIVDSTRVAQELGDVAFAALSLAHDRAARDLLPHWRGREIDKTDGLLLLFESAADAVGYALAYHRSLARLGLPFKARAGLHVGPVTLRPNSAADVALGAKPLEIEGINKPIAARVMALAHGGQTLLSEAARRQLGEGDNALRLQSHGHWRLKGLPEPLELFEVGEPGAPFMPPPDADKAYRVLRQGDLWQPVREIKHSIPAEHDSFVGRHEPMQALAHNFEQGTRLVSVLGMGGTGKTRLVTHFGRHWLGEFGGGVWFCDLSKARGLDGIAYAVAQGLEVPLGTGDPVTQLGHAIAGRGDCLVILDNFEQVTRHAAETLGKWLDRAAEAHFLVTTREVLGLPGEQVLALAPLLPDEAAHLFLQRAKAAKPDFLPTADDLAAIDPLVKLLDGLPLAVELAAARVRVMPARTLLARMRERFKLLVSSGGRVDRQATLRAVFDWSWELLTEPEKAALAQLSVFEGGLTLEAGEAVLDLSGCPQAAWPVDLLQSLVQKSFIYQVGDARFGLLVSVQEYAGEHLCTPHRYAGSGPDAALSAQTRHGAFFAGLEEGAATVGSFAELDNYVVACRRAVSRGDADMAATLLEGAWSALRLKGPFRVGSELAYQVLGSPALGTRAAARAQWVAGNAQQWCGLDAQACEHFTVALALARQCGDLQCAGHAMRHLGDLDVRAGRVDAARYHYGAAMAAARELRDLRIESDVHNGLGNFEERIGRIDDARTHYESALSLARVAGDRQREGSILGNLGSLYADEGRMDAAVTSHEAALAAARETGNLHLEGNSLCNLGMLYQLLGRPADAKPRLAAALSAARSLGHAQLECNVLCNLGIVFESLAVPEQAQSHYEAASAMARTLGDPGSEGQFLGYLGLLHARQARYEDGRRCLDAGQSLLIAVSEQIGLAVLLCSRAEAEHLAGDRATALAALAAADAISTEVGAGPASEIGISLARVRALVWPARTWCKQCAWGRRSERVANKRVIRGAVLDVNGVLVVGRLIAALLLLLLVFQ
;
A
#
# COMPACT_ATOMS: atom_id res chain seq x y z
N MET A 1 22.77 33.21 29.94
CA MET A 1 21.46 33.27 30.66
C MET A 1 20.38 32.92 29.68
N ASN A 2 19.63 31.88 29.95
CA ASN A 2 18.45 31.55 29.15
C ASN A 2 17.32 32.54 29.45
N LEU A 3 17.08 33.44 28.50
CA LEU A 3 16.01 34.45 28.63
C LEU A 3 14.76 33.94 27.90
N ILE A 4 13.60 33.93 28.54
CA ILE A 4 12.32 33.65 27.88
C ILE A 4 12.00 34.84 26.97
N ARG A 5 11.81 34.62 25.69
CA ARG A 5 11.54 35.64 24.66
C ARG A 5 10.47 35.13 23.69
N ALA A 6 9.78 36.06 23.04
CA ALA A 6 8.87 35.81 21.95
C ALA A 6 9.63 35.97 20.62
N LEU A 7 9.61 34.90 19.83
CA LEU A 7 10.22 34.82 18.51
C LEU A 7 9.11 34.88 17.47
N LEU A 8 9.09 35.92 16.67
CA LEU A 8 8.20 36.07 15.52
C LEU A 8 8.99 35.91 14.24
N LEU A 9 8.63 34.94 13.44
CA LEU A 9 9.12 34.81 12.08
C LEU A 9 8.03 35.22 11.09
N THR A 10 8.42 35.89 10.05
CA THR A 10 7.56 36.23 8.92
C THR A 10 8.18 35.74 7.64
N ASP A 11 7.36 35.50 6.60
CA ASP A 11 7.80 35.08 5.29
C ASP A 11 6.82 35.60 4.22
N ILE A 12 7.31 35.87 3.01
CA ILE A 12 6.50 36.32 1.88
C ILE A 12 6.00 35.10 1.12
N VAL A 13 4.69 34.94 1.04
CA VAL A 13 4.09 33.80 0.32
C VAL A 13 4.31 33.96 -1.19
N ASP A 14 4.78 32.88 -1.85
CA ASP A 14 5.05 32.81 -3.29
C ASP A 14 6.08 33.86 -3.78
N SER A 15 7.05 34.25 -2.96
CA SER A 15 8.07 35.27 -3.29
C SER A 15 8.77 34.97 -4.61
N THR A 16 9.15 33.71 -4.86
CA THR A 16 9.82 33.27 -6.10
C THR A 16 8.94 33.46 -7.33
N ARG A 17 7.65 33.11 -7.26
CA ARG A 17 6.70 33.27 -8.37
C ARG A 17 6.50 34.76 -8.68
N VAL A 18 6.29 35.57 -7.65
CA VAL A 18 6.13 37.04 -7.80
C VAL A 18 7.40 37.67 -8.39
N ALA A 19 8.59 37.21 -7.98
CA ALA A 19 9.84 37.70 -8.56
C ALA A 19 9.96 37.33 -10.04
N GLN A 20 9.55 36.12 -10.43
CA GLN A 20 9.53 35.69 -11.84
C GLN A 20 8.54 36.50 -12.70
N GLU A 21 7.35 36.81 -12.17
CA GLU A 21 6.31 37.57 -12.89
C GLU A 21 6.68 39.03 -13.07
N LEU A 22 7.33 39.66 -12.09
CA LEU A 22 7.64 41.10 -12.07
C LEU A 22 9.04 41.44 -12.58
N GLY A 23 9.94 40.49 -12.56
CA GLY A 23 11.38 40.68 -12.79
C GLY A 23 12.14 41.26 -11.58
N ASP A 24 13.43 40.98 -11.51
CA ASP A 24 14.29 41.26 -10.36
C ASP A 24 14.29 42.73 -9.89
N VAL A 25 14.25 43.68 -10.81
CA VAL A 25 14.32 45.12 -10.47
C VAL A 25 13.04 45.60 -9.81
N ALA A 26 11.86 45.21 -10.36
CA ALA A 26 10.57 45.57 -9.81
C ALA A 26 10.34 44.85 -8.46
N PHE A 27 10.71 43.57 -8.35
CA PHE A 27 10.62 42.83 -7.11
C PHE A 27 11.52 43.42 -6.01
N ALA A 28 12.75 43.86 -6.34
CA ALA A 28 13.64 44.51 -5.39
C ALA A 28 13.08 45.83 -4.83
N ALA A 29 12.40 46.64 -5.70
CA ALA A 29 11.74 47.85 -5.26
C ALA A 29 10.57 47.60 -4.31
N LEU A 30 9.75 46.56 -4.60
CA LEU A 30 8.65 46.13 -3.71
C LEU A 30 9.15 45.56 -2.39
N SER A 31 10.25 44.78 -2.42
CA SER A 31 10.91 44.25 -1.23
C SER A 31 11.45 45.38 -0.35
N LEU A 32 11.97 46.42 -0.92
CA LEU A 32 12.43 47.59 -0.15
C LEU A 32 11.26 48.29 0.56
N ALA A 33 10.13 48.48 -0.13
CA ALA A 33 8.92 49.05 0.46
C ALA A 33 8.35 48.16 1.60
N HIS A 34 8.35 46.85 1.40
CA HIS A 34 7.99 45.87 2.40
C HIS A 34 8.85 45.97 3.65
N ASP A 35 10.19 45.97 3.47
CA ASP A 35 11.15 46.03 4.55
C ASP A 35 11.02 47.30 5.38
N ARG A 36 10.83 48.42 4.71
CA ARG A 36 10.62 49.70 5.35
C ARG A 36 9.36 49.71 6.21
N ALA A 37 8.26 49.26 5.64
CA ALA A 37 6.99 49.14 6.38
C ALA A 37 7.07 48.23 7.61
N ALA A 38 7.84 47.13 7.52
CA ALA A 38 8.06 46.24 8.63
C ALA A 38 8.94 46.88 9.73
N ARG A 39 10.04 47.55 9.36
CA ARG A 39 10.97 48.18 10.30
C ARG A 39 10.38 49.41 10.99
N ASP A 40 9.56 50.18 10.32
CA ASP A 40 8.92 51.38 10.89
C ASP A 40 7.97 51.03 12.08
N LEU A 41 7.50 49.80 12.17
CA LEU A 41 6.67 49.28 13.25
C LEU A 41 7.47 48.82 14.49
N LEU A 42 8.75 48.43 14.34
CA LEU A 42 9.53 47.83 15.42
C LEU A 42 9.68 48.71 16.68
N PRO A 43 9.95 50.04 16.57
CA PRO A 43 10.07 50.87 17.75
C PRO A 43 8.79 50.98 18.59
N HIS A 44 7.64 51.00 17.90
CA HIS A 44 6.35 51.09 18.58
C HIS A 44 6.03 49.83 19.40
N TRP A 45 6.39 48.67 18.87
CA TRP A 45 6.16 47.38 19.51
C TRP A 45 7.36 46.82 20.25
N ARG A 46 8.41 47.62 20.47
CA ARG A 46 9.62 47.23 21.23
C ARG A 46 10.28 45.95 20.64
N GLY A 47 10.18 45.77 19.33
CA GLY A 47 10.71 44.63 18.61
C GLY A 47 12.14 44.86 18.17
N ARG A 48 12.92 43.82 18.02
CA ARG A 48 14.29 43.85 17.47
C ARG A 48 14.43 42.88 16.29
N GLU A 49 14.89 43.40 15.15
CA GLU A 49 15.30 42.59 14.03
C GLU A 49 16.60 41.86 14.33
N ILE A 50 16.58 40.54 14.16
CA ILE A 50 17.76 39.66 14.38
C ILE A 50 18.34 39.23 13.05
N ASP A 51 17.43 38.83 12.12
CA ASP A 51 17.81 38.27 10.82
C ASP A 51 16.81 38.64 9.76
N LYS A 52 17.28 38.70 8.52
CA LYS A 52 16.47 38.89 7.33
C LYS A 52 16.95 37.99 6.19
N THR A 53 16.03 37.23 5.62
CA THR A 53 16.14 36.52 4.34
C THR A 53 15.02 36.99 3.45
N ASP A 54 14.16 36.10 2.95
CA ASP A 54 12.90 36.44 2.27
C ASP A 54 11.85 36.97 3.26
N GLY A 55 12.01 36.65 4.54
CA GLY A 55 11.22 37.13 5.66
C GLY A 55 12.09 37.71 6.79
N LEU A 56 11.47 37.98 7.94
CA LEU A 56 12.11 38.61 9.09
C LEU A 56 12.09 37.66 10.28
N LEU A 57 13.21 37.56 10.99
CA LEU A 57 13.29 36.99 12.34
C LEU A 57 13.33 38.13 13.35
N LEU A 58 12.30 38.22 14.16
CA LEU A 58 12.09 39.30 15.12
C LEU A 58 12.05 38.77 16.53
N LEU A 59 12.62 39.51 17.46
CA LEU A 59 12.68 39.21 18.89
C LEU A 59 11.90 40.25 19.68
N PHE A 60 11.01 39.78 20.57
CA PHE A 60 10.22 40.61 21.49
C PHE A 60 10.35 40.11 22.93
N GLU A 61 10.10 40.99 23.88
CA GLU A 61 10.09 40.64 25.30
C GLU A 61 8.79 39.92 25.72
N SER A 62 7.67 40.25 25.03
CA SER A 62 6.37 39.68 25.33
C SER A 62 5.65 39.16 24.06
N ALA A 63 4.77 38.18 24.23
CA ALA A 63 3.88 37.70 23.15
C ALA A 63 2.89 38.79 22.74
N ALA A 64 2.46 39.66 23.64
CA ALA A 64 1.53 40.74 23.33
C ALA A 64 2.12 41.76 22.36
N ASP A 65 3.38 42.21 22.60
CA ASP A 65 4.09 43.08 21.67
C ASP A 65 4.27 42.42 20.28
N ALA A 66 4.64 41.13 20.27
CA ALA A 66 4.82 40.38 19.03
C ALA A 66 3.51 40.23 18.24
N VAL A 67 2.39 39.95 18.89
CA VAL A 67 1.05 39.86 18.26
C VAL A 67 0.61 41.22 17.75
N GLY A 68 0.74 42.28 18.57
CA GLY A 68 0.43 43.63 18.16
C GLY A 68 1.22 44.07 16.92
N TYR A 69 2.51 43.76 16.89
CA TYR A 69 3.35 43.95 15.71
C TYR A 69 2.83 43.16 14.51
N ALA A 70 2.56 41.87 14.64
CA ALA A 70 2.13 41.02 13.53
C ALA A 70 0.84 41.52 12.88
N LEU A 71 -0.15 41.90 13.68
CA LEU A 71 -1.42 42.46 13.18
C LEU A 71 -1.22 43.83 12.52
N ALA A 72 -0.38 44.71 13.11
CA ALA A 72 -0.02 46.01 12.52
C ALA A 72 0.77 45.83 11.20
N TYR A 73 1.63 44.82 11.13
CA TYR A 73 2.40 44.48 9.95
C TYR A 73 1.49 44.02 8.80
N HIS A 74 0.56 43.11 9.02
CA HIS A 74 -0.41 42.71 7.99
C HIS A 74 -1.25 43.88 7.51
N ARG A 75 -1.70 44.76 8.40
CA ARG A 75 -2.42 45.99 8.01
C ARG A 75 -1.57 46.95 7.17
N SER A 76 -0.30 47.12 7.50
CA SER A 76 0.63 47.95 6.78
C SER A 76 0.85 47.42 5.36
N LEU A 77 1.06 46.11 5.19
CA LEU A 77 1.21 45.51 3.85
C LEU A 77 -0.06 45.63 3.02
N ALA A 78 -1.24 45.43 3.64
CA ALA A 78 -2.51 45.60 2.92
C ALA A 78 -2.72 47.05 2.41
N ARG A 79 -2.28 48.06 3.18
CA ARG A 79 -2.33 49.46 2.77
C ARG A 79 -1.39 49.83 1.62
N LEU A 80 -0.26 49.14 1.54
CA LEU A 80 0.70 49.32 0.44
C LEU A 80 0.22 48.69 -0.88
N GLY A 81 -0.82 47.86 -0.86
CA GLY A 81 -1.37 47.23 -2.06
C GLY A 81 -0.37 46.32 -2.78
N LEU A 82 0.53 45.69 -2.04
CA LEU A 82 1.56 44.82 -2.59
C LEU A 82 0.94 43.57 -3.22
N PRO A 83 1.50 43.03 -4.30
CA PRO A 83 0.98 41.84 -5.01
C PRO A 83 1.20 40.53 -4.24
N PHE A 84 1.84 40.60 -3.06
CA PHE A 84 2.09 39.45 -2.22
C PHE A 84 1.57 39.66 -0.78
N LYS A 85 1.33 38.58 -0.07
CA LYS A 85 0.97 38.58 1.34
C LYS A 85 2.12 37.95 2.16
N ALA A 86 2.30 38.43 3.39
CA ALA A 86 3.21 37.79 4.32
C ALA A 86 2.41 36.84 5.25
N ARG A 87 3.09 35.81 5.76
CA ARG A 87 2.61 34.92 6.82
C ARG A 87 3.48 35.08 8.05
N ALA A 88 2.93 34.81 9.23
CA ALA A 88 3.63 35.01 10.49
C ALA A 88 3.45 33.82 11.45
N GLY A 89 4.52 33.47 12.17
CA GLY A 89 4.52 32.43 13.20
C GLY A 89 5.21 32.88 14.47
N LEU A 90 4.53 32.75 15.61
CA LEU A 90 4.98 33.19 16.93
C LEU A 90 5.17 31.99 17.86
N HIS A 91 6.34 31.93 18.46
CA HIS A 91 6.65 31.00 19.52
C HIS A 91 7.32 31.69 20.70
N VAL A 92 7.04 31.23 21.92
CA VAL A 92 7.66 31.76 23.15
C VAL A 92 8.45 30.65 23.83
N GLY A 93 9.70 30.93 24.13
CA GLY A 93 10.55 29.95 24.79
C GLY A 93 11.91 30.53 25.25
N PRO A 94 12.71 29.72 25.94
CA PRO A 94 14.06 30.10 26.34
C PRO A 94 14.98 30.24 25.13
N VAL A 95 15.67 31.35 25.00
CA VAL A 95 16.64 31.62 23.94
C VAL A 95 18.01 31.93 24.48
N THR A 96 19.04 31.48 23.80
CA THR A 96 20.43 31.91 24.05
C THR A 96 20.81 32.94 23.03
N LEU A 97 21.10 34.15 23.50
CA LEU A 97 21.58 35.26 22.67
C LEU A 97 23.10 35.23 22.63
N ARG A 98 23.67 35.03 21.46
CA ARG A 98 25.13 35.03 21.21
C ARG A 98 25.53 36.28 20.41
N PRO A 99 26.19 37.29 21.06
CA PRO A 99 26.78 38.41 20.34
C PRO A 99 28.03 37.94 19.59
N ASN A 100 28.15 38.33 18.33
CA ASN A 100 29.39 38.13 17.58
C ASN A 100 30.41 39.24 17.85
N SER A 101 31.70 38.95 17.69
CA SER A 101 32.75 39.95 17.87
C SER A 101 32.66 41.04 16.80
N ALA A 102 33.20 42.26 17.12
CA ALA A 102 33.24 43.32 16.12
C ALA A 102 34.02 42.93 14.86
N ALA A 103 35.04 42.06 15.01
CA ALA A 103 35.78 41.51 13.88
C ALA A 103 34.95 40.61 12.99
N ASP A 104 34.18 39.71 13.57
CA ASP A 104 33.30 38.83 12.81
C ASP A 104 32.15 39.60 12.11
N VAL A 105 31.64 40.64 12.78
CA VAL A 105 30.61 41.53 12.19
C VAL A 105 31.22 42.30 11.01
N ALA A 106 32.45 42.71 11.08
CA ALA A 106 33.16 43.38 9.96
C ALA A 106 33.39 42.42 8.78
N LEU A 107 33.43 41.11 9.01
CA LEU A 107 33.50 40.06 8.00
C LEU A 107 32.14 39.61 7.49
N GLY A 108 31.03 40.22 7.95
CA GLY A 108 29.69 39.96 7.48
C GLY A 108 28.83 39.10 8.42
N ALA A 109 29.31 38.73 9.59
CA ALA A 109 28.52 38.08 10.61
C ALA A 109 27.45 39.02 11.19
N LYS A 110 26.33 38.49 11.63
CA LYS A 110 25.25 39.23 12.29
C LYS A 110 25.72 39.74 13.65
N PRO A 111 25.33 40.93 14.11
CA PRO A 111 25.75 41.43 15.43
C PRO A 111 25.28 40.55 16.58
N LEU A 112 24.13 39.84 16.38
CA LEU A 112 23.51 38.98 17.39
C LEU A 112 22.92 37.76 16.71
N GLU A 113 23.16 36.58 17.26
CA GLU A 113 22.55 35.35 16.84
C GLU A 113 21.65 34.74 17.93
N ILE A 114 20.60 34.02 17.51
CA ILE A 114 19.74 33.28 18.41
C ILE A 114 19.99 31.79 18.21
N GLU A 115 20.33 31.10 19.27
CA GLU A 115 20.57 29.68 19.31
C GLU A 115 19.50 28.97 20.14
N GLY A 116 19.23 27.68 19.80
CA GLY A 116 18.30 26.82 20.50
C GLY A 116 17.13 26.39 19.67
N ILE A 117 16.38 25.41 20.17
CA ILE A 117 15.27 24.72 19.50
C ILE A 117 14.06 25.64 19.21
N ASN A 118 13.92 26.76 19.92
CA ASN A 118 12.74 27.62 19.80
C ASN A 118 12.70 28.42 18.49
N LYS A 119 13.87 28.68 17.86
CA LYS A 119 13.93 29.30 16.53
C LYS A 119 13.36 28.34 15.45
N PRO A 120 13.77 27.07 15.33
CA PRO A 120 13.13 26.09 14.45
C PRO A 120 11.63 25.93 14.70
N ILE A 121 11.18 25.93 15.96
CA ILE A 121 9.73 25.84 16.26
C ILE A 121 8.98 27.04 15.67
N ALA A 122 9.42 28.26 15.93
CA ALA A 122 8.80 29.46 15.37
C ALA A 122 8.76 29.44 13.84
N ALA A 123 9.83 28.96 13.19
CA ALA A 123 9.90 28.81 11.73
C ALA A 123 8.88 27.81 11.19
N ARG A 124 8.69 26.69 11.88
CA ARG A 124 7.69 25.68 11.47
C ARG A 124 6.27 26.15 11.68
N VAL A 125 5.99 26.85 12.79
CA VAL A 125 4.69 27.49 13.01
C VAL A 125 4.38 28.51 11.91
N MET A 126 5.35 29.33 11.53
CA MET A 126 5.21 30.29 10.43
C MET A 126 4.96 29.61 9.08
N ALA A 127 5.66 28.52 8.80
CA ALA A 127 5.54 27.82 7.52
C ALA A 127 4.14 27.26 7.26
N LEU A 128 3.36 27.00 8.31
CA LEU A 128 1.96 26.52 8.23
C LEU A 128 0.95 27.66 8.01
N ALA A 129 1.32 28.90 8.24
CA ALA A 129 0.39 30.01 8.11
C ALA A 129 0.08 30.34 6.64
N HIS A 130 -1.15 30.67 6.35
CA HIS A 130 -1.55 31.26 5.08
C HIS A 130 -1.11 32.71 4.96
N GLY A 131 -1.08 33.25 3.75
CA GLY A 131 -0.81 34.67 3.51
C GLY A 131 -1.83 35.59 4.21
N GLY A 132 -1.37 36.42 5.13
CA GLY A 132 -2.17 37.27 5.99
C GLY A 132 -2.51 36.67 7.34
N GLN A 133 -2.10 35.44 7.62
CA GLN A 133 -2.37 34.71 8.86
C GLN A 133 -1.21 34.83 9.87
N THR A 134 -1.54 34.91 11.14
CA THR A 134 -0.60 34.82 12.26
C THR A 134 -0.94 33.60 13.11
N LEU A 135 -0.06 32.61 13.14
CA LEU A 135 -0.16 31.44 13.99
C LEU A 135 0.70 31.57 15.23
N LEU A 136 0.21 31.04 16.35
CA LEU A 136 0.86 31.00 17.64
C LEU A 136 1.00 29.57 18.12
N SER A 137 2.10 29.26 18.76
CA SER A 137 2.22 28.06 19.58
C SER A 137 1.45 28.19 20.89
N GLU A 138 1.10 27.06 21.51
CA GLU A 138 0.49 27.03 22.84
C GLU A 138 1.28 27.86 23.88
N ALA A 139 2.61 27.82 23.85
CA ALA A 139 3.47 28.62 24.75
C ALA A 139 3.26 30.14 24.56
N ALA A 140 3.12 30.58 23.30
CA ALA A 140 2.80 31.97 22.99
C ALA A 140 1.38 32.34 23.45
N ARG A 141 0.41 31.43 23.25
CA ARG A 141 -0.96 31.62 23.71
C ARG A 141 -1.05 31.76 25.25
N ARG A 142 -0.33 30.91 25.99
CA ARG A 142 -0.29 30.99 27.46
C ARG A 142 0.29 32.31 27.95
N GLN A 143 1.30 32.86 27.29
CA GLN A 143 1.89 34.15 27.70
C GLN A 143 0.97 35.35 27.40
N LEU A 144 0.06 35.26 26.42
CA LEU A 144 -0.91 36.33 26.14
C LEU A 144 -1.93 36.48 27.26
N GLY A 145 -2.21 35.43 28.06
CA GLY A 145 -3.23 35.44 29.11
C GLY A 145 -4.66 35.52 28.56
N GLU A 146 -5.64 35.77 29.50
CA GLU A 146 -7.08 35.83 29.14
C GLU A 146 -7.61 37.28 28.98
N GLY A 147 -6.73 38.30 29.00
CA GLY A 147 -7.11 39.66 29.37
C GLY A 147 -7.38 40.64 28.22
N ASP A 148 -7.31 40.30 26.94
CA ASP A 148 -7.52 41.27 25.84
C ASP A 148 -8.77 40.92 24.99
N ASN A 149 -9.91 41.54 25.36
CA ASN A 149 -11.17 41.41 24.61
C ASN A 149 -11.10 41.99 23.16
N ALA A 150 -9.98 42.59 22.79
CA ALA A 150 -9.78 43.16 21.45
C ALA A 150 -9.22 42.17 20.45
N LEU A 151 -8.74 41.00 20.88
CA LEU A 151 -8.17 39.95 20.02
C LEU A 151 -9.09 38.73 19.97
N ARG A 152 -9.26 38.22 18.77
CA ARG A 152 -9.90 36.91 18.55
C ARG A 152 -8.84 35.83 18.43
N LEU A 153 -9.00 34.74 19.14
CA LEU A 153 -8.14 33.58 19.13
C LEU A 153 -8.95 32.33 18.79
N GLN A 154 -8.43 31.48 17.91
CA GLN A 154 -9.02 30.20 17.53
C GLN A 154 -7.97 29.10 17.58
N SER A 155 -8.27 28.02 18.28
CA SER A 155 -7.47 26.80 18.22
C SER A 155 -7.70 26.06 16.91
N HIS A 156 -6.62 25.62 16.29
CA HIS A 156 -6.60 24.71 15.15
C HIS A 156 -6.26 23.26 15.55
N GLY A 157 -6.24 22.98 16.86
CA GLY A 157 -5.90 21.67 17.42
C GLY A 157 -4.40 21.43 17.49
N HIS A 158 -4.05 20.15 17.68
CA HIS A 158 -2.65 19.75 17.85
C HIS A 158 -2.02 19.40 16.51
N TRP A 159 -0.77 19.80 16.37
CA TRP A 159 0.03 19.63 15.16
C TRP A 159 1.38 19.00 15.52
N ARG A 160 1.73 17.95 14.82
CA ARG A 160 3.08 17.38 14.88
C ARG A 160 3.97 18.16 13.93
N LEU A 161 5.03 18.71 14.48
CA LEU A 161 6.06 19.43 13.74
C LEU A 161 7.32 18.56 13.66
N LYS A 162 7.83 18.28 12.47
CA LYS A 162 9.00 17.41 12.24
C LYS A 162 10.17 17.80 13.13
N GLY A 163 10.75 16.82 13.84
CA GLY A 163 11.85 17.02 14.80
C GLY A 163 11.43 17.57 16.16
N LEU A 164 10.13 17.55 16.50
CA LEU A 164 9.68 17.77 17.87
C LEU A 164 9.08 16.49 18.42
N PRO A 165 9.44 16.10 19.66
CA PRO A 165 8.98 14.84 20.23
C PRO A 165 7.47 14.82 20.51
N GLU A 166 6.89 15.98 20.85
CA GLU A 166 5.49 16.13 21.20
C GLU A 166 4.77 17.09 20.25
N PRO A 167 3.51 16.83 19.92
CA PRO A 167 2.68 17.76 19.17
C PRO A 167 2.42 19.04 19.94
N LEU A 168 2.31 20.15 19.21
CA LEU A 168 1.97 21.46 19.76
C LEU A 168 0.56 21.86 19.36
N GLU A 169 -0.21 22.44 20.27
CA GLU A 169 -1.47 23.08 19.92
C GLU A 169 -1.18 24.43 19.25
N LEU A 170 -1.78 24.65 18.06
CA LEU A 170 -1.64 25.86 17.29
C LEU A 170 -2.90 26.71 17.39
N PHE A 171 -2.69 28.02 17.54
CA PHE A 171 -3.75 29.00 17.61
C PHE A 171 -3.56 30.02 16.50
N GLU A 172 -4.65 30.54 15.98
CA GLU A 172 -4.66 31.71 15.10
C GLU A 172 -5.11 32.92 15.88
N VAL A 173 -4.42 34.04 15.67
CA VAL A 173 -4.80 35.34 16.25
C VAL A 173 -5.20 36.28 15.12
N GLY A 174 -6.28 37.00 15.33
CA GLY A 174 -6.80 37.97 14.37
C GLY A 174 -7.66 39.03 15.02
N GLU A 175 -8.07 40.02 14.21
CA GLU A 175 -8.98 41.06 14.63
C GLU A 175 -10.44 40.56 14.69
N PRO A 176 -11.33 41.20 15.48
CA PRO A 176 -12.74 40.85 15.49
C PRO A 176 -13.35 40.95 14.09
N GLY A 177 -13.97 39.86 13.61
CA GLY A 177 -14.59 39.77 12.28
C GLY A 177 -13.70 39.24 11.17
N ALA A 178 -12.38 39.05 11.40
CA ALA A 178 -11.53 38.38 10.41
C ALA A 178 -11.91 36.89 10.24
N PRO A 179 -11.93 36.36 9.01
CA PRO A 179 -12.14 34.95 8.78
C PRO A 179 -10.89 34.17 9.22
N PHE A 180 -11.09 33.11 10.01
CA PHE A 180 -10.01 32.19 10.35
C PHE A 180 -10.02 30.98 9.41
N MET A 181 -8.83 30.55 9.00
CA MET A 181 -8.66 29.42 8.09
C MET A 181 -7.75 28.36 8.75
N PRO A 182 -8.13 27.07 8.71
CA PRO A 182 -7.26 26.04 9.25
C PRO A 182 -5.94 26.00 8.45
N PRO A 183 -4.79 25.84 9.10
CA PRO A 183 -3.52 25.63 8.43
C PRO A 183 -3.59 24.38 7.54
N PRO A 184 -2.89 24.35 6.39
CA PRO A 184 -2.80 23.17 5.55
C PRO A 184 -1.80 22.17 6.12
N ASP A 185 -2.04 20.88 5.93
CA ASP A 185 -1.02 19.86 6.14
C ASP A 185 0.16 20.11 5.19
N ALA A 186 1.38 19.96 5.70
CA ALA A 186 2.61 20.10 4.94
C ALA A 186 3.55 18.93 5.25
N ASP A 187 4.59 18.72 4.42
CA ASP A 187 5.54 17.63 4.60
C ASP A 187 6.27 17.65 5.95
N LYS A 188 6.44 18.85 6.53
CA LYS A 188 7.14 19.04 7.80
C LYS A 188 6.20 19.31 9.00
N ALA A 189 4.89 19.31 8.78
CA ALA A 189 3.91 19.56 9.82
C ALA A 189 2.51 19.10 9.41
N TYR A 190 1.81 18.36 10.27
CA TYR A 190 0.46 17.84 10.02
C TYR A 190 -0.37 17.78 11.28
N ARG A 191 -1.69 17.86 11.11
CA ARG A 191 -2.65 17.81 12.20
C ARG A 191 -2.76 16.43 12.80
N VAL A 192 -2.83 16.34 14.14
CA VAL A 192 -2.97 15.09 14.89
C VAL A 192 -4.12 15.16 15.88
N LEU A 193 -4.71 13.99 16.18
CA LEU A 193 -5.70 13.79 17.24
C LEU A 193 -5.17 12.78 18.23
N ARG A 194 -5.44 13.02 19.51
CA ARG A 194 -5.06 12.10 20.59
C ARG A 194 -6.07 10.96 20.65
N GLN A 195 -5.58 9.73 20.51
CA GLN A 195 -6.36 8.51 20.67
C GLN A 195 -5.69 7.62 21.72
N GLY A 196 -6.23 7.62 22.95
CA GLY A 196 -5.55 7.02 24.09
C GLY A 196 -4.25 7.74 24.41
N ASP A 197 -3.13 7.02 24.40
CA ASP A 197 -1.79 7.57 24.64
C ASP A 197 -1.06 7.93 23.35
N LEU A 198 -1.65 7.68 22.17
CA LEU A 198 -1.04 7.96 20.87
C LEU A 198 -1.63 9.20 20.20
N TRP A 199 -0.77 9.92 19.49
CA TRP A 199 -1.15 10.98 18.58
C TRP A 199 -1.22 10.43 17.15
N GLN A 200 -2.41 10.43 16.55
CA GLN A 200 -2.63 9.92 15.20
C GLN A 200 -2.84 11.06 14.21
N PRO A 201 -2.29 10.98 12.99
CA PRO A 201 -2.53 11.98 11.95
C PRO A 201 -4.01 12.00 11.56
N VAL A 202 -4.54 13.19 11.30
CA VAL A 202 -5.93 13.36 10.83
C VAL A 202 -6.07 12.87 9.37
N ARG A 203 -4.99 13.01 8.58
CA ARG A 203 -4.94 12.48 7.22
C ARG A 203 -4.85 10.96 7.24
N GLU A 204 -5.57 10.30 6.36
CA GLU A 204 -5.48 8.84 6.21
C GLU A 204 -4.14 8.47 5.56
N ILE A 205 -3.32 7.73 6.30
CA ILE A 205 -2.04 7.20 5.82
C ILE A 205 -2.12 5.68 5.86
N LYS A 206 -1.78 5.05 4.75
CA LYS A 206 -1.78 3.59 4.63
C LYS A 206 -0.72 2.96 5.54
N HIS A 207 -1.09 1.91 6.23
CA HIS A 207 -0.16 1.14 7.04
C HIS A 207 -0.62 -0.31 7.21
N SER A 208 0.33 -1.22 7.40
CA SER A 208 0.09 -2.62 7.78
C SER A 208 0.54 -2.95 9.21
N ILE A 209 0.73 -1.94 10.07
CA ILE A 209 1.22 -2.13 11.44
C ILE A 209 0.16 -2.87 12.27
N PRO A 210 0.52 -3.97 12.97
CA PRO A 210 -0.39 -4.70 13.84
C PRO A 210 -1.00 -3.80 14.95
N ALA A 211 -2.25 -4.06 15.33
CA ALA A 211 -2.90 -3.31 16.40
C ALA A 211 -2.16 -3.49 17.73
N GLU A 212 -2.06 -2.43 18.53
CA GLU A 212 -1.59 -2.50 19.91
C GLU A 212 -2.78 -2.65 20.84
N HIS A 213 -2.77 -3.70 21.64
CA HIS A 213 -3.85 -3.96 22.61
C HIS A 213 -3.49 -3.53 24.01
N ASP A 214 -2.21 -3.26 24.28
CA ASP A 214 -1.67 -2.91 25.58
C ASP A 214 -0.88 -1.61 25.52
N SER A 215 -0.84 -0.85 26.63
CA SER A 215 -0.04 0.37 26.74
C SER A 215 1.46 0.08 26.64
N PHE A 216 2.17 0.97 25.99
CA PHE A 216 3.62 0.95 25.85
C PHE A 216 4.27 1.61 27.08
N VAL A 217 5.31 0.98 27.65
CA VAL A 217 5.95 1.44 28.88
C VAL A 217 7.42 1.74 28.65
N GLY A 218 7.87 2.91 29.06
CA GLY A 218 9.28 3.31 28.99
C GLY A 218 9.79 3.54 27.57
N ARG A 219 11.09 3.30 27.36
CA ARG A 219 11.74 3.35 26.04
C ARG A 219 11.78 4.75 25.38
N HIS A 220 11.71 5.82 26.17
CA HIS A 220 11.73 7.19 25.64
C HIS A 220 13.05 7.48 24.87
N GLU A 221 14.21 7.09 25.42
CA GLU A 221 15.49 7.30 24.75
C GLU A 221 15.62 6.51 23.44
N PRO A 222 15.31 5.19 23.37
CA PRO A 222 15.33 4.46 22.10
C PRO A 222 14.36 5.03 21.05
N MET A 223 13.17 5.49 21.46
CA MET A 223 12.20 6.12 20.59
C MET A 223 12.72 7.44 19.98
N GLN A 224 13.36 8.28 20.82
CA GLN A 224 13.98 9.51 20.36
C GLN A 224 15.20 9.26 19.48
N ALA A 225 16.01 8.25 19.79
CA ALA A 225 17.14 7.86 18.97
C ALA A 225 16.72 7.37 17.58
N LEU A 226 15.63 6.61 17.47
CA LEU A 226 15.06 6.20 16.18
C LEU A 226 14.61 7.42 15.37
N ALA A 227 13.84 8.33 15.98
CA ALA A 227 13.37 9.54 15.32
C ALA A 227 14.56 10.39 14.84
N HIS A 228 15.55 10.60 15.70
CA HIS A 228 16.74 11.38 15.36
C HIS A 228 17.54 10.77 14.20
N ASN A 229 17.73 9.45 14.17
CA ASN A 229 18.42 8.79 13.06
C ASN A 229 17.73 9.05 11.72
N PHE A 230 16.41 8.89 11.65
CA PHE A 230 15.65 9.15 10.42
C PHE A 230 15.63 10.63 10.03
N GLU A 231 15.57 11.55 11.00
CA GLU A 231 15.71 13.00 10.76
C GLU A 231 17.06 13.39 10.18
N GLN A 232 18.13 12.70 10.56
CA GLN A 232 19.48 12.90 10.02
C GLN A 232 19.67 12.27 8.62
N GLY A 233 18.63 11.68 8.06
CA GLY A 233 18.67 11.06 6.74
C GLY A 233 19.19 9.63 6.72
N THR A 234 19.33 8.98 7.88
CA THR A 234 19.63 7.55 7.95
C THR A 234 18.51 6.78 7.30
N ARG A 235 18.84 5.86 6.39
CA ARG A 235 17.84 5.07 5.67
C ARG A 235 17.68 3.65 6.19
N LEU A 236 18.64 3.16 6.95
CA LEU A 236 18.62 1.82 7.55
C LEU A 236 19.00 1.89 9.02
N VAL A 237 18.06 1.51 9.88
CA VAL A 237 18.30 1.35 11.32
C VAL A 237 18.00 -0.08 11.72
N SER A 238 18.98 -0.74 12.34
CA SER A 238 18.84 -2.08 12.89
C SER A 238 18.71 -2.05 14.42
N VAL A 239 17.56 -2.43 14.93
CA VAL A 239 17.33 -2.59 16.38
C VAL A 239 17.86 -3.93 16.81
N LEU A 240 19.03 -3.90 17.43
CA LEU A 240 19.76 -5.08 17.91
C LEU A 240 19.36 -5.43 19.33
N GLY A 241 19.00 -6.67 19.59
CA GLY A 241 18.71 -7.12 20.94
C GLY A 241 18.30 -8.58 21.00
N MET A 242 18.34 -9.13 22.20
CA MET A 242 17.96 -10.53 22.46
C MET A 242 16.46 -10.76 22.29
N GLY A 243 16.05 -12.04 22.26
CA GLY A 243 14.65 -12.41 22.34
C GLY A 243 14.01 -11.89 23.65
N GLY A 244 12.79 -11.41 23.58
CA GLY A 244 12.05 -10.91 24.74
C GLY A 244 12.41 -9.51 25.23
N THR A 245 13.34 -8.79 24.58
CA THR A 245 13.67 -7.39 24.92
C THR A 245 12.64 -6.36 24.47
N GLY A 246 11.65 -6.77 23.67
CA GLY A 246 10.60 -5.88 23.19
C GLY A 246 10.93 -5.16 21.88
N LYS A 247 11.84 -5.67 21.04
CA LYS A 247 12.22 -5.10 19.73
C LYS A 247 11.00 -4.86 18.84
N THR A 248 10.22 -5.90 18.59
CA THR A 248 8.99 -5.84 17.78
C THR A 248 8.05 -4.76 18.29
N ARG A 249 7.85 -4.70 19.62
CA ARG A 249 6.97 -3.72 20.25
C ARG A 249 7.47 -2.29 20.10
N LEU A 250 8.79 -2.09 20.21
CA LEU A 250 9.43 -0.78 19.99
C LEU A 250 9.19 -0.30 18.55
N VAL A 251 9.44 -1.14 17.54
CA VAL A 251 9.35 -0.73 16.13
C VAL A 251 7.89 -0.55 15.68
N THR A 252 6.96 -1.35 16.18
CA THR A 252 5.52 -1.16 15.90
C THR A 252 5.00 0.11 16.55
N HIS A 253 5.36 0.38 17.80
CA HIS A 253 5.01 1.61 18.50
C HIS A 253 5.61 2.84 17.82
N PHE A 254 6.88 2.76 17.41
CA PHE A 254 7.54 3.81 16.64
C PHE A 254 6.78 4.08 15.33
N GLY A 255 6.50 3.05 14.55
CA GLY A 255 5.79 3.20 13.28
C GLY A 255 4.40 3.84 13.43
N ARG A 256 3.68 3.53 14.50
CA ARG A 256 2.39 4.16 14.81
C ARG A 256 2.53 5.61 15.25
N HIS A 257 3.49 5.87 16.14
CA HIS A 257 3.69 7.21 16.70
C HIS A 257 4.16 8.22 15.66
N TRP A 258 4.99 7.79 14.70
CA TRP A 258 5.51 8.61 13.60
C TRP A 258 4.86 8.33 12.24
N LEU A 259 3.67 7.70 12.22
CA LEU A 259 2.97 7.36 10.97
C LEU A 259 2.85 8.55 10.01
N GLY A 260 2.60 9.73 10.53
CA GLY A 260 2.46 10.96 9.75
C GLY A 260 3.73 11.49 9.09
N GLU A 261 4.92 11.05 9.53
CA GLU A 261 6.20 11.47 8.94
C GLU A 261 6.47 10.77 7.59
N PHE A 262 5.84 9.61 7.36
CA PHE A 262 6.07 8.78 6.18
C PHE A 262 4.87 8.86 5.21
N GLY A 263 4.95 9.78 4.24
CA GLY A 263 3.88 10.02 3.27
C GLY A 263 3.49 8.81 2.43
N GLY A 264 4.44 7.92 2.15
CA GLY A 264 4.25 6.64 1.46
C GLY A 264 3.76 5.49 2.35
N GLY A 265 3.50 5.76 3.65
CA GLY A 265 2.97 4.79 4.59
C GLY A 265 4.01 4.04 5.42
N VAL A 266 3.53 3.26 6.40
CA VAL A 266 4.36 2.41 7.26
C VAL A 266 3.96 0.95 7.09
N TRP A 267 4.92 0.12 6.70
CA TRP A 267 4.69 -1.24 6.25
C TRP A 267 5.41 -2.23 7.15
N PHE A 268 4.65 -3.08 7.83
CA PHE A 268 5.18 -4.09 8.75
C PHE A 268 5.28 -5.46 8.06
N CYS A 269 6.47 -6.05 8.08
CA CYS A 269 6.78 -7.33 7.44
C CYS A 269 7.39 -8.27 8.48
N ASP A 270 6.66 -9.33 8.86
CA ASP A 270 7.14 -10.35 9.79
C ASP A 270 7.94 -11.43 9.05
N LEU A 271 9.24 -11.50 9.32
CA LEU A 271 10.17 -12.46 8.73
C LEU A 271 10.39 -13.71 9.60
N SER A 272 9.65 -13.89 10.68
CA SER A 272 9.83 -15.01 11.62
C SER A 272 9.80 -16.38 10.94
N LYS A 273 9.09 -16.51 9.84
CA LYS A 273 8.91 -17.74 9.05
C LYS A 273 9.80 -17.83 7.82
N ALA A 274 10.47 -16.75 7.45
CA ALA A 274 11.36 -16.73 6.30
C ALA A 274 12.56 -17.64 6.53
N ARG A 275 12.90 -18.47 5.53
CA ARG A 275 14.05 -19.40 5.60
C ARG A 275 15.05 -19.21 4.46
N GLY A 276 14.75 -18.31 3.50
CA GLY A 276 15.58 -18.02 2.33
C GLY A 276 15.06 -16.82 1.57
N LEU A 277 15.63 -16.52 0.41
CA LEU A 277 15.27 -15.37 -0.42
C LEU A 277 13.78 -15.29 -0.74
N ASP A 278 13.19 -16.42 -1.14
CA ASP A 278 11.77 -16.47 -1.49
C ASP A 278 10.87 -16.25 -0.27
N GLY A 279 11.28 -16.76 0.91
CA GLY A 279 10.58 -16.50 2.16
C GLY A 279 10.60 -15.04 2.58
N ILE A 280 11.73 -14.35 2.38
CA ILE A 280 11.84 -12.90 2.60
C ILE A 280 10.93 -12.16 1.64
N ALA A 281 11.03 -12.48 0.34
CA ALA A 281 10.22 -11.84 -0.68
C ALA A 281 8.72 -12.02 -0.42
N TYR A 282 8.30 -13.22 -0.01
CA TYR A 282 6.92 -13.49 0.38
C TYR A 282 6.46 -12.65 1.56
N ALA A 283 7.22 -12.66 2.66
CA ALA A 283 6.86 -11.92 3.86
C ALA A 283 6.80 -10.40 3.61
N VAL A 284 7.72 -9.87 2.81
CA VAL A 284 7.74 -8.45 2.46
C VAL A 284 6.60 -8.11 1.50
N ALA A 285 6.31 -8.96 0.52
CA ALA A 285 5.16 -8.80 -0.36
C ALA A 285 3.84 -8.76 0.43
N GLN A 286 3.69 -9.65 1.41
CA GLN A 286 2.53 -9.69 2.29
C GLN A 286 2.42 -8.42 3.14
N GLY A 287 3.52 -7.99 3.78
CA GLY A 287 3.54 -6.79 4.61
C GLY A 287 3.28 -5.51 3.83
N LEU A 288 3.76 -5.45 2.59
CA LEU A 288 3.51 -4.36 1.65
C LEU A 288 2.15 -4.47 0.93
N GLU A 289 1.42 -5.56 1.11
CA GLU A 289 0.19 -5.87 0.37
C GLU A 289 0.40 -5.85 -1.16
N VAL A 290 1.54 -6.41 -1.62
CA VAL A 290 1.94 -6.46 -3.04
C VAL A 290 1.95 -7.91 -3.51
N PRO A 291 1.20 -8.30 -4.54
CA PRO A 291 1.36 -9.59 -5.18
C PRO A 291 2.65 -9.59 -6.01
N LEU A 292 3.37 -10.70 -5.96
CA LEU A 292 4.55 -10.92 -6.77
C LEU A 292 4.15 -11.56 -8.10
N GLY A 293 4.52 -10.93 -9.21
CA GLY A 293 4.30 -11.41 -10.57
C GLY A 293 5.47 -12.24 -11.13
N THR A 294 5.58 -12.26 -12.46
CA THR A 294 6.66 -12.91 -13.20
C THR A 294 7.94 -12.09 -13.13
N GLY A 295 9.01 -12.60 -12.65
CA GLY A 295 10.29 -11.91 -12.58
C GLY A 295 10.96 -12.07 -11.24
N ASP A 296 12.16 -11.49 -11.08
CA ASP A 296 12.88 -11.55 -9.82
C ASP A 296 12.08 -10.85 -8.71
N PRO A 297 11.61 -11.58 -7.67
CA PRO A 297 10.77 -11.03 -6.62
C PRO A 297 11.45 -9.89 -5.84
N VAL A 298 12.77 -9.99 -5.65
CA VAL A 298 13.54 -8.96 -4.95
C VAL A 298 13.54 -7.65 -5.73
N THR A 299 13.69 -7.74 -7.04
CA THR A 299 13.62 -6.58 -7.94
C THR A 299 12.23 -5.95 -7.96
N GLN A 300 11.17 -6.78 -8.04
CA GLN A 300 9.78 -6.30 -8.03
C GLN A 300 9.44 -5.56 -6.74
N LEU A 301 9.85 -6.12 -5.59
CA LEU A 301 9.65 -5.46 -4.29
C LEU A 301 10.43 -4.15 -4.19
N GLY A 302 11.66 -4.11 -4.74
CA GLY A 302 12.42 -2.87 -4.81
C GLY A 302 11.69 -1.76 -5.57
N HIS A 303 11.04 -2.09 -6.69
CA HIS A 303 10.20 -1.15 -7.44
C HIS A 303 8.93 -0.77 -6.66
N ALA A 304 8.28 -1.73 -6.02
CA ALA A 304 7.09 -1.48 -5.23
C ALA A 304 7.37 -0.57 -4.02
N ILE A 305 8.53 -0.73 -3.38
CA ILE A 305 8.99 0.14 -2.29
C ILE A 305 9.33 1.53 -2.84
N ALA A 306 10.11 1.61 -3.93
CA ALA A 306 10.45 2.88 -4.57
C ALA A 306 9.21 3.67 -5.02
N GLY A 307 8.20 2.99 -5.54
CA GLY A 307 6.94 3.61 -5.95
C GLY A 307 6.10 4.19 -4.80
N ARG A 308 6.42 3.88 -3.55
CA ARG A 308 5.79 4.49 -2.37
C ARG A 308 6.45 5.80 -1.93
N GLY A 309 7.64 6.12 -2.49
CA GLY A 309 8.38 7.31 -2.09
C GLY A 309 8.85 7.25 -0.64
N ASP A 310 8.67 8.34 0.11
CA ASP A 310 9.02 8.45 1.53
C ASP A 310 8.14 7.54 2.39
N CYS A 311 8.54 6.29 2.56
CA CYS A 311 7.85 5.26 3.34
C CYS A 311 8.78 4.60 4.35
N LEU A 312 8.20 4.03 5.41
CA LEU A 312 8.93 3.20 6.38
C LEU A 312 8.57 1.73 6.19
N VAL A 313 9.57 0.90 5.94
CA VAL A 313 9.43 -0.57 5.89
C VAL A 313 10.04 -1.16 7.15
N ILE A 314 9.23 -1.78 7.98
CA ILE A 314 9.64 -2.48 9.20
C ILE A 314 9.80 -3.96 8.86
N LEU A 315 11.02 -4.46 9.02
CA LEU A 315 11.38 -5.87 8.80
C LEU A 315 11.63 -6.53 10.16
N ASP A 316 10.65 -7.26 10.67
CA ASP A 316 10.74 -7.86 11.99
C ASP A 316 11.27 -9.29 11.93
N ASN A 317 12.06 -9.70 12.94
CA ASN A 317 12.69 -11.02 13.06
C ASN A 317 13.68 -11.36 11.92
N PHE A 318 14.49 -10.40 11.49
CA PHE A 318 15.44 -10.59 10.38
C PHE A 318 16.57 -11.59 10.70
N GLU A 319 16.81 -11.91 11.96
CA GLU A 319 17.83 -12.86 12.40
C GLU A 319 17.74 -14.26 11.76
N GLN A 320 16.58 -14.63 11.25
CA GLN A 320 16.37 -15.90 10.58
C GLN A 320 17.04 -15.95 9.18
N VAL A 321 17.31 -14.78 8.59
CA VAL A 321 17.68 -14.63 7.17
C VAL A 321 18.81 -13.63 6.92
N THR A 322 19.58 -13.27 7.92
CA THR A 322 20.66 -12.27 7.87
C THR A 322 21.66 -12.49 6.73
N ARG A 323 21.98 -13.76 6.41
CA ARG A 323 22.84 -14.13 5.28
C ARG A 323 22.35 -13.61 3.92
N HIS A 324 21.09 -13.28 3.78
CA HIS A 324 20.49 -12.76 2.54
C HIS A 324 20.28 -11.24 2.55
N ALA A 325 20.78 -10.54 3.58
CA ALA A 325 20.58 -9.11 3.73
C ALA A 325 21.09 -8.30 2.52
N ALA A 326 22.27 -8.63 1.99
CA ALA A 326 22.84 -7.94 0.84
C ALA A 326 22.05 -8.18 -0.46
N GLU A 327 21.51 -9.40 -0.64
CA GLU A 327 20.77 -9.77 -1.85
C GLU A 327 19.32 -9.26 -1.85
N THR A 328 18.80 -8.83 -0.69
CA THR A 328 17.44 -8.30 -0.51
C THR A 328 17.47 -6.83 -0.12
N LEU A 329 17.60 -6.55 1.17
CA LEU A 329 17.59 -5.21 1.74
C LEU A 329 18.65 -4.29 1.11
N GLY A 330 19.85 -4.80 0.82
CA GLY A 330 20.89 -4.04 0.10
C GLY A 330 20.40 -3.55 -1.26
N LYS A 331 19.81 -4.44 -2.07
CA LYS A 331 19.24 -4.07 -3.38
C LYS A 331 18.04 -3.11 -3.27
N TRP A 332 17.24 -3.21 -2.20
CA TRP A 332 16.12 -2.30 -1.98
C TRP A 332 16.60 -0.90 -1.58
N LEU A 333 17.66 -0.81 -0.76
CA LEU A 333 18.29 0.45 -0.42
C LEU A 333 18.85 1.18 -1.65
N ASP A 334 19.45 0.45 -2.59
CA ASP A 334 19.98 1.02 -3.83
C ASP A 334 18.86 1.54 -4.75
N ARG A 335 17.70 0.88 -4.76
CA ARG A 335 16.63 1.15 -5.71
C ARG A 335 15.60 2.16 -5.21
N ALA A 336 15.28 2.12 -3.92
CA ALA A 336 14.26 2.96 -3.30
C ALA A 336 14.94 4.10 -2.51
N ALA A 337 15.35 5.16 -3.20
CA ALA A 337 16.17 6.23 -2.63
C ALA A 337 15.51 7.00 -1.47
N GLU A 338 14.18 7.08 -1.46
CA GLU A 338 13.40 7.81 -0.44
C GLU A 338 12.88 6.90 0.68
N ALA A 339 12.96 5.58 0.53
CA ALA A 339 12.44 4.63 1.51
C ALA A 339 13.37 4.48 2.71
N HIS A 340 12.77 4.31 3.88
CA HIS A 340 13.43 4.05 5.16
C HIS A 340 13.16 2.62 5.60
N PHE A 341 14.17 1.99 6.22
CA PHE A 341 14.10 0.62 6.69
C PHE A 341 14.42 0.55 8.19
N LEU A 342 13.54 -0.09 8.94
CA LEU A 342 13.70 -0.36 10.36
C LEU A 342 13.65 -1.87 10.58
N VAL A 343 14.77 -2.43 11.03
CA VAL A 343 14.96 -3.88 11.09
C VAL A 343 15.10 -4.32 12.54
N THR A 344 14.43 -5.38 12.95
CA THR A 344 14.73 -6.03 14.23
C THR A 344 15.58 -7.29 13.99
N THR A 345 16.64 -7.43 14.75
CA THR A 345 17.60 -8.51 14.56
C THR A 345 18.32 -8.85 15.88
N ARG A 346 19.00 -10.01 15.92
CA ARG A 346 19.89 -10.42 17.02
C ARG A 346 21.37 -10.17 16.68
N GLU A 347 21.68 -9.94 15.43
CA GLU A 347 23.05 -9.71 14.92
C GLU A 347 23.06 -8.57 13.89
N VAL A 348 24.20 -7.94 13.73
CA VAL A 348 24.40 -6.85 12.79
C VAL A 348 24.33 -7.37 11.35
N LEU A 349 23.67 -6.64 10.45
CA LEU A 349 23.49 -7.04 9.04
C LEU A 349 24.75 -6.79 8.20
N GLY A 350 25.57 -5.82 8.59
CA GLY A 350 26.83 -5.47 7.89
C GLY A 350 26.61 -4.76 6.56
N LEU A 351 25.47 -4.08 6.39
CA LEU A 351 25.15 -3.33 5.17
C LEU A 351 25.72 -1.90 5.22
N PRO A 352 26.11 -1.33 4.07
CA PRO A 352 26.55 0.07 4.00
C PRO A 352 25.44 1.01 4.49
N GLY A 353 25.80 1.97 5.36
CA GLY A 353 24.85 2.95 5.91
C GLY A 353 23.95 2.42 7.03
N GLU A 354 24.16 1.18 7.49
CA GLU A 354 23.45 0.63 8.64
C GLU A 354 23.82 1.38 9.92
N GLN A 355 22.81 1.88 10.63
CA GLN A 355 22.92 2.39 12.00
C GLN A 355 22.35 1.36 12.96
N VAL A 356 23.14 0.99 13.97
CA VAL A 356 22.74 -0.02 14.94
C VAL A 356 22.27 0.64 16.23
N LEU A 357 21.02 0.39 16.60
CA LEU A 357 20.45 0.74 17.89
C LEU A 357 20.40 -0.50 18.78
N ALA A 358 21.31 -0.58 19.74
CA ALA A 358 21.31 -1.66 20.70
C ALA A 358 20.21 -1.48 21.75
N LEU A 359 19.21 -2.37 21.78
CA LEU A 359 18.12 -2.32 22.72
C LEU A 359 18.46 -3.07 24.01
N ALA A 360 18.81 -2.31 25.05
CA ALA A 360 19.03 -2.84 26.37
C ALA A 360 17.70 -3.32 27.01
N PRO A 361 17.71 -4.15 28.08
CA PRO A 361 16.55 -4.37 28.93
C PRO A 361 15.93 -3.08 29.46
N LEU A 362 14.73 -3.13 30.02
CA LEU A 362 14.10 -1.98 30.65
C LEU A 362 14.89 -1.53 31.88
N LEU A 363 14.88 -0.23 32.11
CA LEU A 363 15.40 0.30 33.38
C LEU A 363 14.56 -0.23 34.54
N PRO A 364 15.14 -0.35 35.77
CA PRO A 364 14.41 -0.92 36.91
C PRO A 364 13.04 -0.27 37.17
N ASP A 365 12.97 1.06 37.08
CA ASP A 365 11.72 1.81 37.27
C ASP A 365 10.69 1.54 36.17
N GLU A 366 11.14 1.43 34.90
CA GLU A 366 10.30 1.09 33.77
C GLU A 366 9.79 -0.35 33.88
N ALA A 367 10.66 -1.29 34.26
CA ALA A 367 10.32 -2.68 34.48
C ALA A 367 9.34 -2.88 35.65
N ALA A 368 9.50 -2.12 36.73
CA ALA A 368 8.57 -2.10 37.87
C ALA A 368 7.21 -1.54 37.45
N HIS A 369 7.20 -0.47 36.66
CA HIS A 369 5.97 0.09 36.08
C HIS A 369 5.26 -0.92 35.18
N LEU A 370 5.99 -1.59 34.28
CA LEU A 370 5.45 -2.65 33.43
C LEU A 370 4.86 -3.78 34.28
N PHE A 371 5.56 -4.24 35.33
CA PHE A 371 5.07 -5.26 36.23
C PHE A 371 3.75 -4.89 36.86
N LEU A 372 3.67 -3.69 37.48
CA LEU A 372 2.45 -3.20 38.13
C LEU A 372 1.27 -3.11 37.18
N GLN A 373 1.50 -2.60 35.98
CA GLN A 373 0.50 -2.44 34.95
C GLN A 373 -0.05 -3.79 34.49
N ARG A 374 0.85 -4.77 34.21
CA ARG A 374 0.48 -6.13 33.82
C ARG A 374 -0.15 -6.92 34.96
N ALA A 375 0.31 -6.73 36.18
CA ALA A 375 -0.31 -7.32 37.38
C ALA A 375 -1.76 -6.83 37.56
N LYS A 376 -2.02 -5.54 37.36
CA LYS A 376 -3.36 -4.95 37.40
C LYS A 376 -4.25 -5.44 36.26
N ALA A 377 -3.70 -5.59 35.05
CA ALA A 377 -4.42 -6.17 33.91
C ALA A 377 -4.77 -7.66 34.15
N ALA A 378 -3.84 -8.43 34.74
CA ALA A 378 -4.06 -9.82 35.07
C ALA A 378 -5.07 -9.99 36.24
N LYS A 379 -5.08 -9.06 37.20
CA LYS A 379 -5.95 -9.06 38.37
C LYS A 379 -6.48 -7.64 38.61
N PRO A 380 -7.69 -7.30 38.13
CA PRO A 380 -8.23 -5.93 38.21
C PRO A 380 -8.31 -5.35 39.62
N ASP A 381 -8.52 -6.23 40.61
CA ASP A 381 -8.57 -5.90 42.05
C ASP A 381 -7.18 -5.99 42.73
N PHE A 382 -6.11 -6.02 41.99
CA PHE A 382 -4.76 -6.03 42.52
C PHE A 382 -4.42 -4.71 43.20
N LEU A 383 -4.35 -4.77 44.52
CA LEU A 383 -3.88 -3.70 45.40
C LEU A 383 -2.59 -4.20 46.06
N PRO A 384 -1.42 -3.76 45.62
CA PRO A 384 -0.15 -4.21 46.17
C PRO A 384 -0.01 -3.69 47.60
N THR A 385 0.35 -4.58 48.54
CA THR A 385 0.75 -4.22 49.91
C THR A 385 2.12 -3.52 49.92
N ALA A 386 2.52 -2.88 50.98
CA ALA A 386 3.87 -2.31 51.11
C ALA A 386 4.96 -3.36 50.91
N ASP A 387 4.74 -4.58 51.41
CA ASP A 387 5.65 -5.72 51.20
C ASP A 387 5.72 -6.20 49.73
N ASP A 388 4.58 -6.13 49.02
CA ASP A 388 4.54 -6.47 47.58
C ASP A 388 5.30 -5.40 46.77
N LEU A 389 5.10 -4.12 47.07
CA LEU A 389 5.84 -3.02 46.43
C LEU A 389 7.35 -3.15 46.66
N ALA A 390 7.76 -3.44 47.91
CA ALA A 390 9.15 -3.66 48.26
C ALA A 390 9.77 -4.91 47.55
N ALA A 391 8.94 -5.88 47.16
CA ALA A 391 9.39 -7.08 46.44
C ALA A 391 9.53 -6.87 44.92
N ILE A 392 8.88 -5.87 44.32
CA ILE A 392 8.87 -5.67 42.86
C ILE A 392 10.24 -5.29 42.33
N ASP A 393 10.93 -4.31 42.92
CA ASP A 393 12.26 -3.90 42.46
C ASP A 393 13.29 -5.04 42.49
N PRO A 394 13.44 -5.83 43.58
CA PRO A 394 14.30 -7.01 43.56
C PRO A 394 13.86 -8.07 42.54
N LEU A 395 12.55 -8.20 42.31
CA LEU A 395 11.99 -9.17 41.34
C LEU A 395 12.37 -8.79 39.90
N VAL A 396 12.12 -7.52 39.50
CA VAL A 396 12.44 -7.06 38.12
C VAL A 396 13.95 -7.06 37.87
N LYS A 397 14.77 -6.81 38.90
CA LYS A 397 16.24 -6.97 38.81
C LYS A 397 16.64 -8.43 38.60
N LEU A 398 15.98 -9.36 39.28
CA LEU A 398 16.22 -10.81 39.10
C LEU A 398 15.83 -11.30 37.70
N LEU A 399 14.86 -10.64 37.06
CA LEU A 399 14.39 -10.86 35.69
C LEU A 399 15.22 -10.07 34.65
N ASP A 400 16.35 -9.46 35.06
CA ASP A 400 17.23 -8.64 34.22
C ASP A 400 16.48 -7.51 33.46
N GLY A 401 15.32 -7.05 33.93
CA GLY A 401 14.49 -6.06 33.26
C GLY A 401 13.98 -6.49 31.87
N LEU A 402 13.98 -7.79 31.57
CA LEU A 402 13.48 -8.32 30.30
C LEU A 402 11.94 -8.20 30.24
N PRO A 403 11.36 -7.41 29.32
CA PRO A 403 9.92 -7.17 29.26
C PRO A 403 9.08 -8.45 29.28
N LEU A 404 9.42 -9.43 28.45
CA LEU A 404 8.68 -10.70 28.38
C LEU A 404 8.75 -11.48 29.71
N ALA A 405 9.91 -11.48 30.35
CA ALA A 405 10.08 -12.14 31.65
C ALA A 405 9.25 -11.43 32.75
N VAL A 406 9.24 -10.09 32.71
CA VAL A 406 8.45 -9.27 33.63
C VAL A 406 6.94 -9.50 33.42
N GLU A 407 6.46 -9.56 32.18
CA GLU A 407 5.04 -9.83 31.85
C GLU A 407 4.60 -11.21 32.31
N LEU A 408 5.41 -12.24 32.04
CA LEU A 408 5.16 -13.60 32.49
C LEU A 408 5.10 -13.70 34.02
N ALA A 409 5.99 -12.98 34.72
CA ALA A 409 6.00 -12.95 36.18
C ALA A 409 4.77 -12.19 36.74
N ALA A 410 4.43 -11.04 36.14
CA ALA A 410 3.28 -10.23 36.54
C ALA A 410 1.94 -10.98 36.39
N ALA A 411 1.79 -11.81 35.34
CA ALA A 411 0.61 -12.65 35.15
C ALA A 411 0.36 -13.62 36.34
N ARG A 412 1.41 -13.96 37.08
CA ARG A 412 1.33 -14.87 38.22
C ARG A 412 0.79 -14.22 39.52
N VAL A 413 0.67 -12.90 39.56
CA VAL A 413 0.06 -12.19 40.70
C VAL A 413 -1.38 -12.66 40.97
N ARG A 414 -2.03 -13.24 39.97
CA ARG A 414 -3.33 -13.90 40.09
C ARG A 414 -3.34 -15.02 41.11
N VAL A 415 -2.25 -15.77 41.20
CA VAL A 415 -2.12 -17.01 42.01
C VAL A 415 -1.35 -16.74 43.30
N MET A 416 -0.37 -15.84 43.31
CA MET A 416 0.49 -15.59 44.44
C MET A 416 0.93 -14.12 44.55
N PRO A 417 1.08 -13.55 45.78
CA PRO A 417 1.60 -12.20 45.96
C PRO A 417 3.02 -12.02 45.44
N ALA A 418 3.40 -10.78 45.09
CA ALA A 418 4.73 -10.46 44.53
C ALA A 418 5.90 -10.91 45.45
N ARG A 419 5.74 -10.78 46.77
CA ARG A 419 6.72 -11.27 47.77
C ARG A 419 6.98 -12.77 47.70
N THR A 420 5.91 -13.56 47.50
CA THR A 420 6.01 -15.01 47.40
C THR A 420 6.65 -15.40 46.04
N LEU A 421 6.32 -14.65 44.99
CA LEU A 421 6.91 -14.82 43.67
C LEU A 421 8.43 -14.62 43.72
N LEU A 422 8.88 -13.51 44.33
CA LEU A 422 10.31 -13.22 44.53
C LEU A 422 11.03 -14.34 45.27
N ALA A 423 10.43 -14.83 46.38
CA ALA A 423 11.06 -15.89 47.18
C ALA A 423 11.27 -17.17 46.36
N ARG A 424 10.25 -17.64 45.63
CA ARG A 424 10.28 -18.83 44.79
C ARG A 424 11.25 -18.68 43.59
N MET A 425 11.29 -17.51 42.96
CA MET A 425 12.24 -17.30 41.86
C MET A 425 13.68 -17.23 42.33
N ARG A 426 13.97 -16.65 43.50
CA ARG A 426 15.31 -16.65 44.07
C ARG A 426 15.84 -18.06 44.33
N GLU A 427 15.01 -18.99 44.81
CA GLU A 427 15.40 -20.37 45.00
C GLU A 427 15.81 -21.05 43.71
N ARG A 428 15.05 -20.83 42.64
CA ARG A 428 15.25 -21.43 41.32
C ARG A 428 16.47 -20.86 40.60
N PHE A 429 16.68 -19.57 40.66
CA PHE A 429 17.86 -18.91 40.03
C PHE A 429 19.17 -19.28 40.76
N LYS A 430 19.13 -19.60 42.05
CA LYS A 430 20.32 -20.17 42.78
C LYS A 430 20.79 -21.48 42.20
N LEU A 431 19.87 -22.33 41.73
CA LEU A 431 20.22 -23.62 41.11
C LEU A 431 20.89 -23.45 39.75
N LEU A 432 20.55 -22.39 38.98
CA LEU A 432 21.14 -22.11 37.68
C LEU A 432 22.54 -21.48 37.78
N VAL A 433 22.77 -20.63 38.76
CA VAL A 433 24.09 -20.00 39.02
C VAL A 433 25.13 -21.01 39.48
N SER A 434 24.73 -22.10 40.17
CA SER A 434 25.64 -23.13 40.66
C SER A 434 26.30 -23.98 39.58
N SER A 435 25.82 -23.92 38.32
CA SER A 435 26.33 -24.78 37.24
C SER A 435 27.25 -24.07 36.22
N GLY A 436 27.60 -22.75 36.31
CA GLY A 436 28.42 -22.15 35.28
C GLY A 436 28.83 -20.67 35.37
N GLY A 437 28.77 -20.02 36.51
CA GLY A 437 29.54 -18.80 36.80
C GLY A 437 29.18 -17.48 36.10
N ARG A 438 28.37 -17.48 35.06
CA ARG A 438 27.75 -16.28 34.44
C ARG A 438 26.35 -16.63 33.94
N VAL A 439 25.33 -15.99 34.50
CA VAL A 439 23.95 -16.13 34.01
C VAL A 439 23.85 -15.38 32.67
N ASP A 440 23.76 -16.15 31.59
CA ASP A 440 23.39 -15.58 30.29
C ASP A 440 21.91 -15.18 30.32
N ARG A 441 21.58 -14.05 29.70
CA ARG A 441 20.19 -13.52 29.62
C ARG A 441 19.23 -14.47 28.89
N GLN A 442 19.74 -15.31 27.97
CA GLN A 442 18.96 -16.37 27.36
C GLN A 442 18.59 -17.46 28.36
N ALA A 443 19.52 -17.79 29.27
CA ALA A 443 19.24 -18.68 30.36
C ALA A 443 18.16 -18.14 31.32
N THR A 444 18.14 -16.81 31.54
CA THR A 444 17.12 -16.16 32.33
C THR A 444 15.73 -16.28 31.70
N LEU A 445 15.60 -16.02 30.40
CA LEU A 445 14.31 -16.16 29.69
C LEU A 445 13.84 -17.62 29.67
N ARG A 446 14.75 -18.58 29.40
CA ARG A 446 14.43 -19.99 29.43
C ARG A 446 14.03 -20.46 30.83
N ALA A 447 14.68 -19.97 31.88
CA ALA A 447 14.30 -20.25 33.26
C ALA A 447 12.89 -19.72 33.59
N VAL A 448 12.51 -18.58 33.09
CA VAL A 448 11.15 -18.02 33.25
C VAL A 448 10.12 -18.85 32.49
N PHE A 449 10.46 -19.31 31.28
CA PHE A 449 9.60 -20.24 30.55
C PHE A 449 9.45 -21.58 31.26
N ASP A 450 10.55 -22.21 31.70
CA ASP A 450 10.55 -23.48 32.44
C ASP A 450 9.72 -23.36 33.71
N TRP A 451 9.90 -22.24 34.45
CA TRP A 451 9.12 -22.01 35.67
C TRP A 451 7.63 -21.77 35.35
N SER A 452 7.35 -21.03 34.31
CA SER A 452 5.96 -20.77 33.86
C SER A 452 5.31 -22.06 33.36
N TRP A 453 6.05 -22.92 32.65
CA TRP A 453 5.62 -24.23 32.19
C TRP A 453 5.28 -25.19 33.34
N GLU A 454 6.11 -25.22 34.40
CA GLU A 454 5.83 -26.06 35.57
C GLU A 454 4.56 -25.63 36.32
N LEU A 455 4.14 -24.37 36.21
CA LEU A 455 2.90 -23.91 36.82
C LEU A 455 1.65 -24.22 35.96
N LEU A 456 1.84 -24.78 34.77
CA LEU A 456 0.75 -25.28 33.95
C LEU A 456 0.30 -26.64 34.48
N THR A 457 -0.99 -26.91 34.42
CA THR A 457 -1.55 -28.25 34.61
C THR A 457 -1.17 -29.14 33.44
N GLU A 458 -1.23 -30.46 33.60
CA GLU A 458 -0.89 -31.40 32.51
C GLU A 458 -1.76 -31.16 31.24
N PRO A 459 -3.09 -30.91 31.33
CA PRO A 459 -3.88 -30.56 30.16
C PRO A 459 -3.42 -29.26 29.48
N GLU A 460 -3.03 -28.23 30.24
CA GLU A 460 -2.52 -26.98 29.70
C GLU A 460 -1.16 -27.12 29.00
N LYS A 461 -0.27 -27.98 29.58
CA LYS A 461 1.02 -28.33 28.96
C LYS A 461 0.79 -29.01 27.60
N ALA A 462 -0.11 -30.00 27.59
CA ALA A 462 -0.46 -30.74 26.38
C ALA A 462 -1.09 -29.83 25.34
N ALA A 463 -1.99 -28.94 25.75
CA ALA A 463 -2.62 -27.98 24.86
C ALA A 463 -1.59 -27.00 24.26
N LEU A 464 -0.78 -26.34 25.09
CA LEU A 464 0.22 -25.36 24.62
C LEU A 464 1.23 -26.00 23.66
N ALA A 465 1.71 -27.22 23.99
CA ALA A 465 2.62 -27.97 23.15
C ALA A 465 2.00 -28.28 21.77
N GLN A 466 0.77 -28.81 21.74
CA GLN A 466 0.07 -29.14 20.50
C GLN A 466 -0.27 -27.90 19.66
N LEU A 467 -0.61 -26.78 20.29
CA LEU A 467 -0.89 -25.51 19.59
C LEU A 467 0.36 -24.91 18.90
N SER A 468 1.56 -25.34 19.26
CA SER A 468 2.79 -24.91 18.59
C SER A 468 2.90 -25.32 17.12
N VAL A 469 2.03 -26.20 16.63
CA VAL A 469 2.01 -26.61 15.22
C VAL A 469 1.40 -25.57 14.28
N PHE A 470 0.65 -24.60 14.82
CA PHE A 470 0.05 -23.55 14.02
C PHE A 470 1.08 -22.51 13.60
N GLU A 471 0.94 -22.01 12.35
CA GLU A 471 1.69 -20.88 11.82
C GLU A 471 0.70 -19.78 11.43
N GLY A 472 0.94 -18.52 11.88
CA GLY A 472 0.00 -17.44 11.60
C GLY A 472 -1.21 -17.35 12.53
N GLY A 473 -1.17 -18.11 13.65
CA GLY A 473 -2.27 -18.16 14.62
C GLY A 473 -3.33 -19.20 14.29
N LEU A 474 -4.37 -19.24 15.10
CA LEU A 474 -5.44 -20.24 15.03
C LEU A 474 -6.81 -19.63 15.39
N THR A 475 -7.87 -20.21 14.86
CA THR A 475 -9.24 -19.99 15.33
C THR A 475 -9.56 -20.97 16.47
N LEU A 476 -10.67 -20.74 17.16
CA LEU A 476 -11.12 -21.66 18.21
C LEU A 476 -11.36 -23.06 17.63
N GLU A 477 -12.07 -23.15 16.50
CA GLU A 477 -12.39 -24.39 15.83
C GLU A 477 -11.15 -25.17 15.39
N ALA A 478 -10.15 -24.45 14.87
CA ALA A 478 -8.86 -25.04 14.49
C ALA A 478 -8.12 -25.59 15.72
N GLY A 479 -8.12 -24.84 16.82
CA GLY A 479 -7.55 -25.28 18.09
C GLY A 479 -8.25 -26.53 18.61
N GLU A 480 -9.58 -26.57 18.64
CA GLU A 480 -10.37 -27.73 19.06
C GLU A 480 -10.09 -28.96 18.20
N ALA A 481 -9.96 -28.78 16.88
CA ALA A 481 -9.68 -29.90 15.97
C ALA A 481 -8.26 -30.49 16.14
N VAL A 482 -7.30 -29.67 16.55
CA VAL A 482 -5.90 -30.12 16.72
C VAL A 482 -5.63 -30.73 18.11
N LEU A 483 -6.32 -30.22 19.13
CA LEU A 483 -6.09 -30.68 20.51
C LEU A 483 -6.54 -32.13 20.73
N ASP A 484 -5.63 -32.95 21.17
CA ASP A 484 -5.91 -34.31 21.68
C ASP A 484 -5.60 -34.36 23.18
N LEU A 485 -6.63 -34.41 23.97
CA LEU A 485 -6.59 -34.41 25.42
C LEU A 485 -6.99 -35.78 26.02
N SER A 486 -7.05 -36.82 25.18
CA SER A 486 -7.44 -38.18 25.61
C SER A 486 -6.54 -38.75 26.69
N GLY A 487 -5.26 -38.34 26.70
CA GLY A 487 -4.30 -38.67 27.77
C GLY A 487 -4.49 -37.90 29.07
N CYS A 488 -5.45 -36.98 29.15
CA CYS A 488 -5.72 -36.12 30.30
C CYS A 488 -7.18 -36.24 30.75
N PRO A 489 -7.56 -37.27 31.51
CA PRO A 489 -8.96 -37.58 31.84
C PRO A 489 -9.73 -36.47 32.59
N GLN A 490 -9.02 -35.51 33.16
CA GLN A 490 -9.59 -34.35 33.88
C GLN A 490 -9.42 -33.04 33.10
N ALA A 491 -9.20 -33.12 31.78
CA ALA A 491 -9.04 -31.92 30.95
C ALA A 491 -10.34 -31.09 30.96
N ALA A 492 -10.18 -29.79 31.14
CA ALA A 492 -11.23 -28.81 30.87
C ALA A 492 -11.52 -28.76 29.35
N TRP A 493 -12.62 -28.11 28.95
CA TRP A 493 -12.94 -27.92 27.56
C TRP A 493 -11.84 -27.12 26.83
N PRO A 494 -11.58 -27.39 25.55
CA PRO A 494 -10.54 -26.68 24.79
C PRO A 494 -10.63 -25.15 24.91
N VAL A 495 -11.85 -24.58 24.88
CA VAL A 495 -12.05 -23.15 25.05
C VAL A 495 -11.56 -22.64 26.40
N ASP A 496 -11.78 -23.40 27.49
CA ASP A 496 -11.34 -23.01 28.82
C ASP A 496 -9.82 -23.10 28.95
N LEU A 497 -9.20 -24.08 28.27
CA LEU A 497 -7.74 -24.20 28.19
C LEU A 497 -7.12 -23.05 27.40
N LEU A 498 -7.69 -22.68 26.25
CA LEU A 498 -7.25 -21.51 25.49
C LEU A 498 -7.39 -20.23 26.33
N GLN A 499 -8.51 -20.04 27.00
CA GLN A 499 -8.73 -18.90 27.88
C GLN A 499 -7.72 -18.88 29.04
N SER A 500 -7.43 -20.04 29.65
CA SER A 500 -6.42 -20.15 30.69
C SER A 500 -5.02 -19.82 30.18
N LEU A 501 -4.66 -20.27 28.97
CA LEU A 501 -3.37 -19.96 28.35
C LEU A 501 -3.25 -18.48 27.99
N VAL A 502 -4.34 -17.83 27.55
CA VAL A 502 -4.39 -16.35 27.38
C VAL A 502 -4.16 -15.65 28.70
N GLN A 503 -4.88 -16.07 29.74
CA GLN A 503 -4.76 -15.49 31.10
C GLN A 503 -3.36 -15.66 31.69
N LYS A 504 -2.63 -16.70 31.28
CA LYS A 504 -1.27 -16.98 31.68
C LYS A 504 -0.21 -16.38 30.75
N SER A 505 -0.63 -15.62 29.76
CA SER A 505 0.21 -14.89 28.79
C SER A 505 1.11 -15.80 27.92
N PHE A 506 0.69 -17.03 27.66
CA PHE A 506 1.35 -17.91 26.69
C PHE A 506 0.82 -17.73 25.27
N ILE A 507 -0.46 -17.42 25.14
CA ILE A 507 -1.11 -17.06 23.89
C ILE A 507 -1.78 -15.69 24.04
N TYR A 508 -2.01 -15.00 22.94
CA TYR A 508 -2.71 -13.72 22.94
C TYR A 508 -3.83 -13.75 21.91
N GLN A 509 -4.84 -12.92 22.12
CA GLN A 509 -5.97 -12.79 21.20
C GLN A 509 -5.63 -11.80 20.10
N VAL A 510 -5.98 -12.14 18.85
CA VAL A 510 -5.82 -11.31 17.64
C VAL A 510 -7.20 -10.99 17.08
N GLY A 511 -7.68 -9.77 17.28
CA GLY A 511 -9.06 -9.42 16.93
C GLY A 511 -10.07 -10.22 17.75
N ASP A 512 -11.29 -10.40 17.22
CA ASP A 512 -12.40 -10.98 17.99
C ASP A 512 -12.43 -12.52 18.03
N ALA A 513 -11.75 -13.19 17.08
CA ALA A 513 -11.94 -14.63 16.89
C ALA A 513 -10.64 -15.45 16.72
N ARG A 514 -9.46 -14.85 16.85
CA ARG A 514 -8.18 -15.56 16.62
C ARG A 514 -7.26 -15.47 17.83
N PHE A 515 -6.36 -16.46 17.93
CA PHE A 515 -5.31 -16.54 18.92
C PHE A 515 -3.95 -16.63 18.24
N GLY A 516 -2.92 -16.08 18.87
CA GLY A 516 -1.55 -16.11 18.40
C GLY A 516 -0.59 -16.58 19.49
N LEU A 517 0.56 -17.11 19.08
CA LEU A 517 1.67 -17.43 19.95
C LEU A 517 2.85 -16.53 19.61
N LEU A 518 3.57 -16.07 20.63
CA LEU A 518 4.87 -15.43 20.40
C LEU A 518 5.85 -16.47 19.86
N VAL A 519 6.71 -16.09 18.92
CA VAL A 519 7.66 -17.02 18.28
C VAL A 519 8.49 -17.78 19.31
N SER A 520 8.99 -17.08 20.35
CA SER A 520 9.77 -17.72 21.43
C SER A 520 8.97 -18.73 22.27
N VAL A 521 7.67 -18.48 22.44
CA VAL A 521 6.76 -19.42 23.13
C VAL A 521 6.45 -20.61 22.23
N GLN A 522 6.22 -20.37 20.94
CA GLN A 522 5.97 -21.42 19.95
C GLN A 522 7.17 -22.36 19.82
N GLU A 523 8.39 -21.82 19.68
CA GLU A 523 9.64 -22.60 19.63
C GLU A 523 9.79 -23.45 20.90
N TYR A 524 9.62 -22.81 22.07
CA TYR A 524 9.71 -23.48 23.35
C TYR A 524 8.66 -24.60 23.51
N ALA A 525 7.41 -24.33 23.18
CA ALA A 525 6.31 -25.31 23.24
C ALA A 525 6.50 -26.45 22.23
N GLY A 526 7.04 -26.16 21.04
CA GLY A 526 7.40 -27.17 20.04
C GLY A 526 8.51 -28.09 20.48
N GLU A 527 9.55 -27.60 21.19
CA GLU A 527 10.54 -28.44 21.81
C GLU A 527 9.90 -29.44 22.81
N HIS A 528 8.95 -28.95 23.62
CA HIS A 528 8.25 -29.79 24.58
C HIS A 528 7.32 -30.80 23.91
N LEU A 529 6.72 -30.46 22.77
CA LEU A 529 5.92 -31.40 21.99
C LEU A 529 6.74 -32.57 21.47
N CYS A 530 7.94 -32.27 20.93
CA CYS A 530 8.82 -33.29 20.33
C CYS A 530 9.62 -34.08 21.34
N THR A 531 9.84 -33.57 22.57
CA THR A 531 10.70 -34.20 23.56
C THR A 531 9.90 -35.15 24.47
N PRO A 532 10.29 -36.44 24.56
CA PRO A 532 9.61 -37.39 25.45
C PRO A 532 9.64 -36.96 26.92
N HIS A 533 8.60 -37.31 27.65
CA HIS A 533 8.49 -37.10 29.11
C HIS A 533 8.44 -35.65 29.58
N ARG A 534 8.09 -34.68 28.67
CA ARG A 534 7.87 -33.30 29.07
C ARG A 534 6.45 -33.05 29.62
N TYR A 535 5.49 -33.80 29.17
CA TYR A 535 4.14 -33.97 29.70
C TYR A 535 3.63 -35.36 29.33
N ALA A 536 2.50 -35.79 29.86
CA ALA A 536 1.92 -37.11 29.56
C ALA A 536 1.62 -37.27 28.06
N GLY A 537 2.29 -38.17 27.38
CA GLY A 537 2.14 -38.42 25.93
C GLY A 537 3.05 -37.61 25.03
N SER A 538 3.96 -36.73 25.55
CA SER A 538 4.88 -35.95 24.68
C SER A 538 5.93 -36.84 24.00
N GLY A 539 6.36 -36.44 22.82
CA GLY A 539 7.38 -37.13 22.03
C GLY A 539 7.14 -36.99 20.52
N PRO A 540 7.98 -37.63 19.70
CA PRO A 540 7.88 -37.53 18.24
C PRO A 540 6.51 -37.98 17.69
N ASP A 541 5.90 -39.01 18.27
CA ASP A 541 4.58 -39.51 17.86
C ASP A 541 3.46 -38.49 18.15
N ALA A 542 3.53 -37.79 19.30
CA ALA A 542 2.61 -36.73 19.64
C ALA A 542 2.75 -35.55 18.66
N ALA A 543 3.98 -35.18 18.28
CA ALA A 543 4.24 -34.14 17.29
C ALA A 543 3.67 -34.52 15.91
N LEU A 544 3.93 -35.76 15.48
CA LEU A 544 3.39 -36.28 14.21
C LEU A 544 1.86 -36.30 14.21
N SER A 545 1.26 -36.75 15.31
CA SER A 545 -0.20 -36.82 15.46
C SER A 545 -0.83 -35.40 15.43
N ALA A 546 -0.27 -34.44 16.17
CA ALA A 546 -0.74 -33.05 16.16
C ALA A 546 -0.62 -32.42 14.77
N GLN A 547 0.52 -32.63 14.08
CA GLN A 547 0.71 -32.13 12.69
C GLN A 547 -0.26 -32.79 11.70
N THR A 548 -0.62 -34.02 11.91
CA THR A 548 -1.57 -34.74 11.06
C THR A 548 -2.98 -34.21 11.27
N ARG A 549 -3.42 -33.98 12.52
CA ARG A 549 -4.72 -33.33 12.79
C ARG A 549 -4.78 -31.92 12.25
N HIS A 550 -3.70 -31.15 12.39
CA HIS A 550 -3.59 -29.82 11.80
C HIS A 550 -3.78 -29.88 10.28
N GLY A 551 -3.08 -30.78 9.58
CA GLY A 551 -3.25 -30.96 8.13
C GLY A 551 -4.66 -31.41 7.76
N ALA A 552 -5.25 -32.35 8.50
CA ALA A 552 -6.60 -32.86 8.26
C ALA A 552 -7.67 -31.78 8.44
N PHE A 553 -7.54 -30.92 9.44
CA PHE A 553 -8.46 -29.79 9.63
C PHE A 553 -8.46 -28.85 8.43
N PHE A 554 -7.29 -28.39 7.99
CA PHE A 554 -7.20 -27.48 6.84
C PHE A 554 -7.56 -28.15 5.51
N ALA A 555 -7.28 -29.44 5.35
CA ALA A 555 -7.71 -30.20 4.17
C ALA A 555 -9.23 -30.44 4.14
N GLY A 556 -9.90 -30.40 5.28
CA GLY A 556 -11.36 -30.55 5.40
C GLY A 556 -12.17 -29.26 5.26
N LEU A 557 -11.51 -28.11 5.16
CA LEU A 557 -12.21 -26.83 4.93
C LEU A 557 -12.74 -26.78 3.50
N GLU A 558 -14.05 -26.51 3.34
CA GLU A 558 -14.66 -26.43 2.02
C GLU A 558 -14.11 -25.25 1.18
N GLU A 559 -13.91 -25.47 -0.12
CA GLU A 559 -13.45 -24.45 -1.08
C GLU A 559 -14.34 -23.19 -1.16
N GLY A 560 -15.56 -23.24 -0.64
CA GLY A 560 -16.50 -22.11 -0.65
C GLY A 560 -16.32 -21.11 0.48
N ALA A 561 -15.55 -21.44 1.50
CA ALA A 561 -15.19 -20.53 2.60
C ALA A 561 -14.03 -19.56 2.24
N ALA A 562 -13.60 -19.53 0.99
CA ALA A 562 -12.54 -18.65 0.45
C ALA A 562 -13.02 -17.18 0.32
N THR A 563 -13.51 -16.62 1.41
CA THR A 563 -13.68 -15.19 1.63
C THR A 563 -12.42 -14.62 2.29
N VAL A 564 -12.42 -13.36 2.61
CA VAL A 564 -11.32 -12.60 3.26
C VAL A 564 -10.57 -13.39 4.36
N GLY A 565 -11.22 -14.40 4.98
CA GLY A 565 -10.64 -15.28 6.00
C GLY A 565 -9.60 -16.30 5.50
N SER A 566 -9.67 -16.76 4.25
CA SER A 566 -8.74 -17.82 3.77
C SER A 566 -7.30 -17.35 3.63
N PHE A 567 -7.07 -16.05 3.38
CA PHE A 567 -5.73 -15.49 3.36
C PHE A 567 -5.06 -15.50 4.75
N ALA A 568 -5.84 -15.37 5.82
CA ALA A 568 -5.34 -15.47 7.19
C ALA A 568 -4.84 -16.90 7.53
N GLU A 569 -5.30 -17.92 6.80
CA GLU A 569 -4.91 -19.33 7.00
C GLU A 569 -3.80 -19.79 6.03
N LEU A 570 -3.34 -18.94 5.14
CA LEU A 570 -2.34 -19.31 4.13
C LEU A 570 -1.10 -19.96 4.73
N ASP A 571 -0.57 -19.41 5.81
CA ASP A 571 0.61 -19.96 6.49
C ASP A 571 0.36 -21.36 7.03
N ASN A 572 -0.83 -21.60 7.57
CA ASN A 572 -1.23 -22.92 8.05
C ASN A 572 -1.34 -23.92 6.89
N TYR A 573 -1.94 -23.51 5.74
CA TYR A 573 -1.98 -24.36 4.54
C TYR A 573 -0.58 -24.68 4.02
N VAL A 574 0.30 -23.68 3.91
CA VAL A 574 1.69 -23.85 3.39
C VAL A 574 2.48 -24.81 4.29
N VAL A 575 2.44 -24.61 5.60
CA VAL A 575 3.20 -25.47 6.52
C VAL A 575 2.61 -26.86 6.60
N ALA A 576 1.29 -27.00 6.57
CA ALA A 576 0.63 -28.30 6.56
C ALA A 576 0.96 -29.08 5.28
N CYS A 577 0.95 -28.44 4.12
CA CYS A 577 1.33 -29.02 2.82
C CYS A 577 2.77 -29.52 2.85
N ARG A 578 3.73 -28.70 3.28
CA ARG A 578 5.14 -29.10 3.41
C ARG A 578 5.35 -30.29 4.37
N ARG A 579 4.63 -30.30 5.49
CA ARG A 579 4.66 -31.41 6.45
C ARG A 579 4.04 -32.68 5.86
N ALA A 580 2.96 -32.57 5.11
CA ALA A 580 2.37 -33.69 4.38
C ALA A 580 3.33 -34.27 3.35
N VAL A 581 3.99 -33.42 2.54
CA VAL A 581 5.05 -33.83 1.60
C VAL A 581 6.18 -34.56 2.33
N SER A 582 6.69 -34.02 3.44
CA SER A 582 7.78 -34.63 4.19
C SER A 582 7.42 -35.99 4.82
N ARG A 583 6.14 -36.23 5.10
CA ARG A 583 5.61 -37.52 5.57
C ARG A 583 5.28 -38.51 4.46
N GLY A 584 5.33 -38.08 3.21
CA GLY A 584 4.91 -38.88 2.04
C GLY A 584 3.38 -39.02 1.92
N ASP A 585 2.60 -38.16 2.58
CA ASP A 585 1.13 -38.12 2.47
C ASP A 585 0.74 -37.24 1.29
N ALA A 586 0.82 -37.83 0.11
CA ALA A 586 0.69 -37.11 -1.14
C ALA A 586 -0.74 -36.61 -1.41
N ASP A 587 -1.77 -37.37 -1.02
CA ASP A 587 -3.17 -36.97 -1.21
C ASP A 587 -3.52 -35.77 -0.31
N MET A 588 -3.12 -35.78 0.96
CA MET A 588 -3.28 -34.65 1.86
C MET A 588 -2.48 -33.42 1.35
N ALA A 589 -1.25 -33.65 0.87
CA ALA A 589 -0.41 -32.57 0.33
C ALA A 589 -1.06 -31.89 -0.87
N ALA A 590 -1.68 -32.65 -1.79
CA ALA A 590 -2.38 -32.11 -2.94
C ALA A 590 -3.63 -31.29 -2.55
N THR A 591 -4.43 -31.76 -1.60
CA THR A 591 -5.60 -31.02 -1.10
C THR A 591 -5.19 -29.73 -0.38
N LEU A 592 -4.14 -29.77 0.44
CA LEU A 592 -3.61 -28.58 1.11
C LEU A 592 -2.99 -27.59 0.12
N LEU A 593 -2.41 -28.08 -0.97
CA LEU A 593 -1.89 -27.25 -2.05
C LEU A 593 -3.04 -26.47 -2.76
N GLU A 594 -4.18 -27.13 -3.03
CA GLU A 594 -5.37 -26.47 -3.58
C GLU A 594 -5.90 -25.39 -2.64
N GLY A 595 -5.98 -25.67 -1.33
CA GLY A 595 -6.35 -24.70 -0.31
C GLY A 595 -5.40 -23.50 -0.28
N ALA A 596 -4.09 -23.73 -0.28
CA ALA A 596 -3.06 -22.68 -0.35
C ALA A 596 -3.22 -21.86 -1.64
N TRP A 597 -3.46 -22.51 -2.78
CA TRP A 597 -3.63 -21.85 -4.07
C TRP A 597 -4.89 -20.96 -4.09
N SER A 598 -5.98 -21.40 -3.47
CA SER A 598 -7.20 -20.60 -3.38
C SER A 598 -6.97 -19.26 -2.66
N ALA A 599 -6.07 -19.22 -1.69
CA ALA A 599 -5.65 -17.99 -1.02
C ALA A 599 -4.63 -17.19 -1.86
N LEU A 600 -3.63 -17.86 -2.43
CA LEU A 600 -2.54 -17.22 -3.19
C LEU A 600 -3.05 -16.53 -4.46
N ARG A 601 -4.06 -17.08 -5.15
CA ARG A 601 -4.60 -16.47 -6.38
C ARG A 601 -5.25 -15.11 -6.18
N LEU A 602 -5.60 -14.73 -4.93
CA LEU A 602 -6.24 -13.44 -4.62
C LEU A 602 -5.23 -12.31 -4.49
N LYS A 603 -4.06 -12.59 -3.91
CA LYS A 603 -3.08 -11.56 -3.55
C LYS A 603 -1.62 -11.94 -3.90
N GLY A 604 -1.38 -13.12 -4.48
CA GLY A 604 -0.04 -13.67 -4.69
C GLY A 604 0.65 -14.10 -3.37
N PRO A 605 1.94 -14.36 -3.39
CA PRO A 605 2.80 -14.48 -4.59
C PRO A 605 2.59 -15.83 -5.31
N PHE A 606 2.31 -15.75 -6.59
CA PHE A 606 1.96 -16.93 -7.40
C PHE A 606 3.10 -17.97 -7.48
N ARG A 607 4.34 -17.51 -7.35
CA ARG A 607 5.54 -18.36 -7.33
C ARG A 607 5.54 -19.36 -6.17
N VAL A 608 5.05 -18.98 -4.99
CA VAL A 608 4.92 -19.90 -3.85
C VAL A 608 3.98 -21.05 -4.20
N GLY A 609 2.89 -20.78 -4.92
CA GLY A 609 1.99 -21.83 -5.45
C GLY A 609 2.71 -22.79 -6.40
N SER A 610 3.53 -22.25 -7.30
CA SER A 610 4.36 -23.05 -8.21
C SER A 610 5.38 -23.91 -7.46
N GLU A 611 6.09 -23.32 -6.49
CA GLU A 611 7.09 -24.04 -5.69
C GLU A 611 6.47 -25.17 -4.84
N LEU A 612 5.34 -24.90 -4.19
CA LEU A 612 4.60 -25.92 -3.46
C LEU A 612 4.11 -27.04 -4.39
N ALA A 613 3.60 -26.68 -5.57
CA ALA A 613 3.18 -27.67 -6.56
C ALA A 613 4.34 -28.57 -6.98
N TYR A 614 5.52 -28.01 -7.25
CA TYR A 614 6.71 -28.78 -7.57
C TYR A 614 7.18 -29.67 -6.40
N GLN A 615 7.06 -29.19 -5.16
CA GLN A 615 7.37 -30.03 -3.97
C GLN A 615 6.41 -31.22 -3.89
N VAL A 616 5.13 -31.02 -4.13
CA VAL A 616 4.13 -32.10 -4.16
C VAL A 616 4.42 -33.06 -5.32
N LEU A 617 4.69 -32.54 -6.51
CA LEU A 617 5.03 -33.34 -7.72
C LEU A 617 6.31 -34.15 -7.55
N GLY A 618 7.26 -33.68 -6.73
CA GLY A 618 8.48 -34.41 -6.38
C GLY A 618 8.28 -35.54 -5.35
N SER A 619 7.08 -35.72 -4.80
CA SER A 619 6.81 -36.77 -3.83
C SER A 619 6.84 -38.18 -4.45
N PRO A 620 7.63 -39.12 -3.90
CA PRO A 620 7.79 -40.45 -4.51
C PRO A 620 6.52 -41.34 -4.43
N ALA A 621 5.56 -40.99 -3.58
CA ALA A 621 4.32 -41.74 -3.36
C ALA A 621 3.11 -41.06 -4.02
N LEU A 622 3.31 -40.17 -5.01
CA LEU A 622 2.24 -39.36 -5.58
C LEU A 622 1.28 -40.20 -6.44
N GLY A 623 0.04 -40.32 -5.99
CA GLY A 623 -1.04 -40.96 -6.73
C GLY A 623 -1.46 -40.15 -7.96
N THR A 624 -2.06 -40.80 -8.96
CA THR A 624 -2.46 -40.17 -10.24
C THR A 624 -3.39 -38.97 -10.02
N ARG A 625 -4.34 -39.05 -9.08
CA ARG A 625 -5.26 -37.95 -8.77
C ARG A 625 -4.55 -36.77 -8.14
N ALA A 626 -3.70 -37.02 -7.14
CA ALA A 626 -2.89 -35.98 -6.50
C ALA A 626 -1.94 -35.30 -7.50
N ALA A 627 -1.34 -36.09 -8.40
CA ALA A 627 -0.51 -35.58 -9.49
C ALA A 627 -1.29 -34.67 -10.46
N ALA A 628 -2.51 -35.06 -10.83
CA ALA A 628 -3.38 -34.24 -11.70
C ALA A 628 -3.67 -32.87 -11.09
N ARG A 629 -4.04 -32.85 -9.81
CA ARG A 629 -4.35 -31.63 -9.06
C ARG A 629 -3.12 -30.73 -8.88
N ALA A 630 -1.97 -31.32 -8.53
CA ALA A 630 -0.72 -30.58 -8.38
C ALA A 630 -0.25 -29.98 -9.73
N GLN A 631 -0.41 -30.72 -10.83
CA GLN A 631 -0.15 -30.20 -12.18
C GLN A 631 -1.10 -29.05 -12.55
N TRP A 632 -2.38 -29.17 -12.19
CA TRP A 632 -3.34 -28.09 -12.43
C TRP A 632 -2.96 -26.83 -11.64
N VAL A 633 -2.57 -26.93 -10.35
CA VAL A 633 -2.10 -25.77 -9.58
C VAL A 633 -0.83 -25.20 -10.18
N ALA A 634 0.15 -26.04 -10.60
CA ALA A 634 1.36 -25.59 -11.26
C ALA A 634 1.04 -24.79 -12.54
N GLY A 635 0.15 -25.32 -13.38
CA GLY A 635 -0.30 -24.65 -14.61
C GLY A 635 -0.96 -23.29 -14.32
N ASN A 636 -1.82 -23.22 -13.29
CA ASN A 636 -2.42 -21.97 -12.85
C ASN A 636 -1.35 -20.96 -12.41
N ALA A 637 -0.44 -21.37 -11.54
CA ALA A 637 0.61 -20.51 -11.02
C ALA A 637 1.49 -19.98 -12.16
N GLN A 638 1.86 -20.82 -13.14
CA GLN A 638 2.62 -20.40 -14.30
C GLN A 638 1.84 -19.45 -15.22
N GLN A 639 0.54 -19.68 -15.39
CA GLN A 639 -0.33 -18.80 -16.18
C GLN A 639 -0.42 -17.41 -15.56
N TRP A 640 -0.60 -17.31 -14.24
CA TRP A 640 -0.58 -16.04 -13.50
C TRP A 640 0.81 -15.38 -13.51
N CYS A 641 1.85 -16.18 -13.70
CA CYS A 641 3.20 -15.71 -13.95
C CYS A 641 3.46 -15.29 -15.41
N GLY A 642 2.50 -15.38 -16.34
CA GLY A 642 2.65 -15.04 -17.77
C GLY A 642 3.46 -16.07 -18.56
N LEU A 643 3.74 -17.26 -18.01
CA LEU A 643 4.51 -18.32 -18.62
C LEU A 643 3.57 -19.31 -19.35
N ASP A 644 2.84 -18.81 -20.36
CA ASP A 644 1.77 -19.52 -21.06
C ASP A 644 2.20 -20.86 -21.66
N ALA A 645 3.42 -20.98 -22.18
CA ALA A 645 3.93 -22.23 -22.72
C ALA A 645 4.06 -23.32 -21.64
N GLN A 646 4.63 -22.98 -20.48
CA GLN A 646 4.76 -23.91 -19.37
C GLN A 646 3.40 -24.25 -18.76
N ALA A 647 2.50 -23.26 -18.65
CA ALA A 647 1.13 -23.47 -18.19
C ALA A 647 0.40 -24.48 -19.09
N CYS A 648 0.54 -24.37 -20.42
CA CYS A 648 -0.04 -25.30 -21.38
C CYS A 648 0.46 -26.74 -21.19
N GLU A 649 1.75 -26.92 -20.95
CA GLU A 649 2.33 -28.23 -20.65
C GLU A 649 1.72 -28.83 -19.38
N HIS A 650 1.68 -28.06 -18.29
CA HIS A 650 1.12 -28.51 -17.03
C HIS A 650 -0.37 -28.86 -17.15
N PHE A 651 -1.19 -28.02 -17.80
CA PHE A 651 -2.61 -28.32 -17.99
C PHE A 651 -2.84 -29.54 -18.90
N THR A 652 -1.99 -29.75 -19.89
CA THR A 652 -2.07 -30.93 -20.77
C THR A 652 -1.79 -32.21 -19.97
N VAL A 653 -0.79 -32.19 -19.11
CA VAL A 653 -0.44 -33.32 -18.23
C VAL A 653 -1.55 -33.52 -17.18
N ALA A 654 -2.05 -32.44 -16.58
CA ALA A 654 -3.16 -32.48 -15.63
C ALA A 654 -4.39 -33.15 -16.25
N LEU A 655 -4.76 -32.76 -17.47
CA LEU A 655 -5.90 -33.33 -18.20
C LEU A 655 -5.70 -34.82 -18.48
N ALA A 656 -4.52 -35.24 -18.91
CA ALA A 656 -4.22 -36.64 -19.16
C ALA A 656 -4.37 -37.49 -17.90
N LEU A 657 -3.78 -37.04 -16.79
CA LEU A 657 -3.83 -37.73 -15.50
C LEU A 657 -5.27 -37.75 -14.93
N ALA A 658 -5.99 -36.61 -15.02
CA ALA A 658 -7.37 -36.49 -14.55
C ALA A 658 -8.29 -37.46 -15.30
N ARG A 659 -8.14 -37.60 -16.62
CA ARG A 659 -8.87 -38.60 -17.42
C ARG A 659 -8.52 -40.04 -17.02
N GLN A 660 -7.26 -40.31 -16.73
CA GLN A 660 -6.79 -41.62 -16.28
C GLN A 660 -7.43 -42.05 -14.95
N CYS A 661 -7.60 -41.12 -14.00
CA CYS A 661 -8.17 -41.42 -12.68
C CYS A 661 -9.66 -41.09 -12.56
N GLY A 662 -10.31 -40.61 -13.62
CA GLY A 662 -11.74 -40.23 -13.62
C GLY A 662 -12.06 -38.99 -12.80
N ASP A 663 -11.08 -38.07 -12.59
CA ASP A 663 -11.30 -36.81 -11.89
C ASP A 663 -11.86 -35.74 -12.87
N LEU A 664 -13.20 -35.77 -13.01
CA LEU A 664 -13.91 -34.87 -13.94
C LEU A 664 -13.78 -33.40 -13.55
N GLN A 665 -13.63 -33.09 -12.27
CA GLN A 665 -13.48 -31.72 -11.79
C GLN A 665 -12.13 -31.16 -12.26
N CYS A 666 -11.05 -31.84 -11.97
CA CYS A 666 -9.71 -31.45 -12.43
C CYS A 666 -9.64 -31.39 -13.97
N ALA A 667 -10.26 -32.37 -14.67
CA ALA A 667 -10.33 -32.36 -16.13
C ALA A 667 -11.09 -31.14 -16.68
N GLY A 668 -12.23 -30.79 -16.07
CA GLY A 668 -13.02 -29.60 -16.44
C GLY A 668 -12.25 -28.31 -16.31
N HIS A 669 -11.58 -28.12 -15.16
CA HIS A 669 -10.74 -26.97 -14.93
C HIS A 669 -9.54 -26.90 -15.92
N ALA A 670 -8.82 -28.01 -16.14
CA ALA A 670 -7.70 -28.05 -17.06
C ALA A 670 -8.14 -27.73 -18.51
N MET A 671 -9.28 -28.30 -18.97
CA MET A 671 -9.82 -27.99 -20.30
C MET A 671 -10.22 -26.53 -20.44
N ARG A 672 -10.85 -25.92 -19.42
CA ARG A 672 -11.17 -24.50 -19.45
C ARG A 672 -9.93 -23.64 -19.63
N HIS A 673 -8.86 -23.89 -18.83
CA HIS A 673 -7.62 -23.13 -18.93
C HIS A 673 -6.90 -23.33 -20.27
N LEU A 674 -6.93 -24.56 -20.82
CA LEU A 674 -6.42 -24.81 -22.17
C LEU A 674 -7.20 -23.99 -23.21
N GLY A 675 -8.53 -23.88 -23.06
CA GLY A 675 -9.36 -23.02 -23.89
C GLY A 675 -8.94 -21.55 -23.81
N ASP A 676 -8.69 -21.02 -22.60
CA ASP A 676 -8.20 -19.65 -22.40
C ASP A 676 -6.83 -19.42 -23.10
N LEU A 677 -5.92 -20.39 -23.00
CA LEU A 677 -4.60 -20.35 -23.68
C LEU A 677 -4.72 -20.42 -25.19
N ASP A 678 -5.64 -21.26 -25.72
CA ASP A 678 -5.90 -21.35 -27.16
C ASP A 678 -6.49 -20.05 -27.73
N VAL A 679 -7.37 -19.38 -26.99
CA VAL A 679 -7.90 -18.05 -27.36
C VAL A 679 -6.77 -17.04 -27.48
N ARG A 680 -5.89 -17.00 -26.50
CA ARG A 680 -4.72 -16.09 -26.53
C ARG A 680 -3.77 -16.39 -27.69
N ALA A 681 -3.60 -17.67 -28.01
CA ALA A 681 -2.77 -18.12 -29.12
C ALA A 681 -3.47 -18.04 -30.49
N GLY A 682 -4.71 -17.57 -30.60
CA GLY A 682 -5.49 -17.48 -31.84
C GLY A 682 -5.97 -18.83 -32.39
N ARG A 683 -5.92 -19.92 -31.60
CA ARG A 683 -6.32 -21.27 -32.04
C ARG A 683 -7.83 -21.49 -31.82
N VAL A 684 -8.64 -20.91 -32.70
CA VAL A 684 -10.11 -20.84 -32.58
C VAL A 684 -10.77 -22.21 -32.43
N ASP A 685 -10.42 -23.20 -33.28
CA ASP A 685 -11.04 -24.54 -33.25
C ASP A 685 -10.65 -25.31 -31.98
N ALA A 686 -9.39 -25.19 -31.54
CA ALA A 686 -8.94 -25.81 -30.29
C ALA A 686 -9.65 -25.21 -29.05
N ALA A 687 -9.77 -23.90 -29.00
CA ALA A 687 -10.49 -23.21 -27.93
C ALA A 687 -11.95 -23.69 -27.82
N ARG A 688 -12.65 -23.75 -28.98
CA ARG A 688 -14.03 -24.24 -29.01
C ARG A 688 -14.15 -25.69 -28.55
N TYR A 689 -13.21 -26.55 -28.94
CA TYR A 689 -13.17 -27.94 -28.48
C TYR A 689 -12.98 -28.03 -26.96
N HIS A 690 -12.00 -27.28 -26.41
CA HIS A 690 -11.69 -27.36 -25.00
C HIS A 690 -12.83 -26.78 -24.14
N TYR A 691 -13.41 -25.64 -24.50
CA TYR A 691 -14.57 -25.10 -23.77
C TYR A 691 -15.81 -26.01 -23.87
N GLY A 692 -16.07 -26.62 -25.05
CA GLY A 692 -17.17 -27.57 -25.21
C GLY A 692 -17.02 -28.80 -24.32
N ALA A 693 -15.80 -29.33 -24.22
CA ALA A 693 -15.47 -30.45 -23.35
C ALA A 693 -15.54 -30.08 -21.86
N ALA A 694 -15.07 -28.89 -21.48
CA ALA A 694 -15.16 -28.35 -20.11
C ALA A 694 -16.62 -28.16 -19.69
N MET A 695 -17.47 -27.66 -20.60
CA MET A 695 -18.91 -27.51 -20.40
C MET A 695 -19.60 -28.85 -20.15
N ALA A 696 -19.24 -29.87 -20.93
CA ALA A 696 -19.78 -31.21 -20.74
C ALA A 696 -19.45 -31.76 -19.35
N ALA A 697 -18.19 -31.62 -18.93
CA ALA A 697 -17.75 -32.03 -17.60
C ALA A 697 -18.44 -31.24 -16.47
N ALA A 698 -18.61 -29.94 -16.59
CA ALA A 698 -19.30 -29.10 -15.62
C ALA A 698 -20.78 -29.54 -15.43
N ARG A 699 -21.49 -29.83 -16.51
CA ARG A 699 -22.89 -30.30 -16.48
C ARG A 699 -23.01 -31.68 -15.89
N GLU A 700 -22.09 -32.59 -16.20
CA GLU A 700 -22.08 -33.94 -15.60
C GLU A 700 -21.87 -33.87 -14.09
N LEU A 701 -21.01 -32.99 -13.63
CA LEU A 701 -20.76 -32.73 -12.19
C LEU A 701 -21.86 -31.93 -11.53
N ARG A 702 -22.72 -31.25 -12.28
CA ARG A 702 -23.64 -30.21 -11.80
C ARG A 702 -22.94 -29.11 -11.02
N ASP A 703 -21.74 -28.78 -11.44
CA ASP A 703 -20.92 -27.74 -10.81
C ASP A 703 -21.17 -26.40 -11.48
N LEU A 704 -21.98 -25.57 -10.81
CA LEU A 704 -22.34 -24.23 -11.29
C LEU A 704 -21.15 -23.28 -11.38
N ARG A 705 -20.10 -23.51 -10.61
CA ARG A 705 -18.90 -22.66 -10.60
C ARG A 705 -18.08 -22.91 -11.87
N ILE A 706 -17.80 -24.18 -12.20
CA ILE A 706 -17.12 -24.54 -13.45
C ILE A 706 -17.94 -24.11 -14.66
N GLU A 707 -19.27 -24.33 -14.63
CA GLU A 707 -20.15 -23.93 -15.74
C GLU A 707 -20.11 -22.41 -15.94
N SER A 708 -20.14 -21.61 -14.84
CA SER A 708 -19.99 -20.16 -14.88
C SER A 708 -18.64 -19.73 -15.48
N ASP A 709 -17.52 -20.35 -15.04
CA ASP A 709 -16.19 -20.05 -15.56
C ASP A 709 -16.07 -20.37 -17.05
N VAL A 710 -16.66 -21.47 -17.53
CA VAL A 710 -16.66 -21.84 -18.95
C VAL A 710 -17.49 -20.86 -19.77
N HIS A 711 -18.66 -20.45 -19.27
CA HIS A 711 -19.45 -19.42 -19.93
C HIS A 711 -18.71 -18.09 -20.01
N ASN A 712 -18.03 -17.68 -18.94
CA ASN A 712 -17.21 -16.46 -18.93
C ASN A 712 -16.07 -16.55 -19.94
N GLY A 713 -15.38 -17.70 -20.04
CA GLY A 713 -14.35 -17.96 -21.04
C GLY A 713 -14.88 -17.95 -22.48
N LEU A 714 -16.06 -18.54 -22.70
CA LEU A 714 -16.75 -18.47 -24.00
C LEU A 714 -17.16 -17.05 -24.37
N GLY A 715 -17.58 -16.23 -23.38
CA GLY A 715 -17.84 -14.81 -23.58
C GLY A 715 -16.59 -14.07 -24.11
N ASN A 716 -15.45 -14.24 -23.43
CA ASN A 716 -14.17 -13.68 -23.87
C ASN A 716 -13.78 -14.18 -25.28
N PHE A 717 -14.05 -15.45 -25.59
CA PHE A 717 -13.74 -16.04 -26.88
C PHE A 717 -14.61 -15.43 -27.99
N GLU A 718 -15.94 -15.36 -27.81
CA GLU A 718 -16.87 -14.82 -28.82
C GLU A 718 -16.67 -13.31 -29.04
N GLU A 719 -16.36 -12.55 -27.95
CA GLU A 719 -15.99 -11.14 -28.04
C GLU A 719 -14.75 -10.95 -28.94
N ARG A 720 -13.71 -11.76 -28.71
CA ARG A 720 -12.45 -11.68 -29.47
C ARG A 720 -12.60 -12.01 -30.97
N ILE A 721 -13.58 -12.84 -31.33
CA ILE A 721 -13.91 -13.13 -32.74
C ILE A 721 -15.00 -12.23 -33.32
N GLY A 722 -15.40 -11.18 -32.58
CA GLY A 722 -16.34 -10.16 -33.01
C GLY A 722 -17.83 -10.53 -32.92
N ARG A 723 -18.17 -11.60 -32.21
CA ARG A 723 -19.55 -12.05 -32.01
C ARG A 723 -20.13 -11.49 -30.73
N ILE A 724 -20.39 -10.20 -30.72
CA ILE A 724 -20.76 -9.43 -29.53
C ILE A 724 -22.05 -9.94 -28.86
N ASP A 725 -23.09 -10.30 -29.63
CA ASP A 725 -24.36 -10.81 -29.07
C ASP A 725 -24.21 -12.19 -28.40
N ASP A 726 -23.37 -13.06 -28.99
CA ASP A 726 -23.06 -14.36 -28.41
C ASP A 726 -22.22 -14.19 -27.13
N ALA A 727 -21.24 -13.28 -27.14
CA ALA A 727 -20.44 -12.93 -25.97
C ALA A 727 -21.32 -12.45 -24.80
N ARG A 728 -22.26 -11.53 -25.08
CA ARG A 728 -23.19 -11.02 -24.07
C ARG A 728 -24.03 -12.16 -23.46
N THR A 729 -24.57 -13.04 -24.30
CA THR A 729 -25.39 -14.17 -23.86
C THR A 729 -24.60 -15.10 -22.94
N HIS A 730 -23.32 -15.32 -23.25
CA HIS A 730 -22.44 -16.13 -22.42
C HIS A 730 -22.13 -15.43 -21.09
N TYR A 731 -21.77 -14.14 -21.08
CA TYR A 731 -21.53 -13.42 -19.84
C TYR A 731 -22.75 -13.32 -18.93
N GLU A 732 -23.95 -13.10 -19.48
CA GLU A 732 -25.21 -13.07 -18.72
C GLU A 732 -25.54 -14.46 -18.12
N SER A 733 -25.29 -15.54 -18.86
CA SER A 733 -25.40 -16.91 -18.36
C SER A 733 -24.41 -17.17 -17.22
N ALA A 734 -23.14 -16.78 -17.40
CA ALA A 734 -22.12 -16.89 -16.37
C ALA A 734 -22.51 -16.12 -15.09
N LEU A 735 -22.99 -14.88 -15.24
CA LEU A 735 -23.43 -14.03 -14.14
C LEU A 735 -24.59 -14.65 -13.35
N SER A 736 -25.57 -15.21 -14.07
CA SER A 736 -26.71 -15.89 -13.45
C SER A 736 -26.24 -17.08 -12.60
N LEU A 737 -25.34 -17.90 -13.13
CA LEU A 737 -24.78 -19.06 -12.44
C LEU A 737 -23.94 -18.66 -11.22
N ALA A 738 -23.10 -17.62 -11.33
CA ALA A 738 -22.30 -17.09 -10.23
C ALA A 738 -23.18 -16.57 -9.08
N ARG A 739 -24.29 -15.91 -9.40
CA ARG A 739 -25.27 -15.43 -8.41
C ARG A 739 -25.99 -16.58 -7.70
N VAL A 740 -26.42 -17.60 -8.45
CA VAL A 740 -27.04 -18.81 -7.87
C VAL A 740 -26.04 -19.53 -6.95
N ALA A 741 -24.76 -19.57 -7.32
CA ALA A 741 -23.71 -20.17 -6.51
C ALA A 741 -23.28 -19.29 -5.32
N GLY A 742 -23.75 -18.05 -5.21
CA GLY A 742 -23.35 -17.09 -4.17
C GLY A 742 -21.88 -16.63 -4.28
N ASP A 743 -21.25 -16.78 -5.43
CA ASP A 743 -19.85 -16.51 -5.64
C ASP A 743 -19.62 -15.05 -6.07
N ARG A 744 -19.46 -14.16 -5.08
CA ARG A 744 -19.25 -12.72 -5.29
C ARG A 744 -17.98 -12.38 -6.07
N GLN A 745 -16.95 -13.20 -5.95
CA GLN A 745 -15.69 -12.98 -6.69
C GLN A 745 -15.89 -13.22 -8.19
N ARG A 746 -16.55 -14.35 -8.57
CA ARG A 746 -16.90 -14.63 -9.96
C ARG A 746 -17.88 -13.60 -10.51
N GLU A 747 -18.92 -13.28 -9.74
CA GLU A 747 -19.86 -12.21 -10.10
C GLU A 747 -19.14 -10.92 -10.47
N GLY A 748 -18.21 -10.45 -9.63
CA GLY A 748 -17.44 -9.22 -9.89
C GLY A 748 -16.60 -9.30 -11.16
N SER A 749 -15.91 -10.42 -11.40
CA SER A 749 -15.09 -10.61 -12.61
C SER A 749 -15.94 -10.59 -13.89
N ILE A 750 -17.09 -11.24 -13.88
CA ILE A 750 -18.01 -11.29 -15.04
C ILE A 750 -18.63 -9.91 -15.28
N LEU A 751 -19.00 -9.18 -14.21
CA LEU A 751 -19.50 -7.80 -14.32
C LEU A 751 -18.46 -6.87 -14.92
N GLY A 752 -17.17 -7.07 -14.60
CA GLY A 752 -16.06 -6.35 -15.24
C GLY A 752 -16.00 -6.58 -16.75
N ASN A 753 -16.10 -7.84 -17.19
CA ASN A 753 -16.12 -8.20 -18.61
C ASN A 753 -17.36 -7.66 -19.33
N LEU A 754 -18.54 -7.78 -18.72
CA LEU A 754 -19.77 -7.17 -19.25
C LEU A 754 -19.67 -5.65 -19.35
N GLY A 755 -19.03 -5.00 -18.38
CA GLY A 755 -18.79 -3.57 -18.40
C GLY A 755 -17.93 -3.15 -19.60
N SER A 756 -16.87 -3.90 -19.90
CA SER A 756 -16.04 -3.67 -21.09
C SER A 756 -16.82 -3.90 -22.38
N LEU A 757 -17.57 -4.99 -22.47
CA LEU A 757 -18.41 -5.28 -23.63
C LEU A 757 -19.46 -4.16 -23.88
N TYR A 758 -20.12 -3.64 -22.83
CA TYR A 758 -21.05 -2.53 -22.96
C TYR A 758 -20.37 -1.23 -23.41
N ALA A 759 -19.13 -1.00 -22.99
CA ALA A 759 -18.35 0.15 -23.46
C ALA A 759 -18.07 0.04 -24.98
N ASP A 760 -17.70 -1.13 -25.47
CA ASP A 760 -17.45 -1.38 -26.88
C ASP A 760 -18.74 -1.28 -27.73
N GLU A 761 -19.89 -1.59 -27.14
CA GLU A 761 -21.20 -1.33 -27.76
C GLU A 761 -21.62 0.15 -27.73
N GLY A 762 -20.87 1.03 -27.06
CA GLY A 762 -21.22 2.42 -26.84
C GLY A 762 -22.32 2.63 -25.77
N ARG A 763 -22.66 1.64 -24.98
CA ARG A 763 -23.65 1.69 -23.89
C ARG A 763 -22.98 2.15 -22.60
N MET A 764 -22.51 3.38 -22.58
CA MET A 764 -21.65 3.93 -21.53
C MET A 764 -22.26 3.87 -20.13
N ASP A 765 -23.57 4.14 -19.96
CA ASP A 765 -24.22 4.07 -18.64
C ASP A 765 -24.27 2.62 -18.08
N ALA A 766 -24.52 1.65 -18.94
CA ALA A 766 -24.50 0.25 -18.57
C ALA A 766 -23.06 -0.20 -18.21
N ALA A 767 -22.06 0.26 -18.94
CA ALA A 767 -20.65 0.02 -18.68
C ALA A 767 -20.23 0.55 -17.30
N VAL A 768 -20.56 1.80 -16.99
CA VAL A 768 -20.30 2.41 -15.68
C VAL A 768 -20.96 1.62 -14.56
N THR A 769 -22.25 1.30 -14.70
CA THR A 769 -22.98 0.54 -13.70
C THR A 769 -22.37 -0.84 -13.45
N SER A 770 -21.94 -1.53 -14.51
CA SER A 770 -21.32 -2.86 -14.41
C SER A 770 -19.95 -2.80 -13.73
N HIS A 771 -19.11 -1.83 -14.07
CA HIS A 771 -17.80 -1.65 -13.41
C HIS A 771 -17.94 -1.16 -11.96
N GLU A 772 -18.94 -0.36 -11.61
CA GLU A 772 -19.21 0.01 -10.21
C GLU A 772 -19.66 -1.20 -9.39
N ALA A 773 -20.49 -2.08 -9.96
CA ALA A 773 -20.87 -3.33 -9.31
C ALA A 773 -19.69 -4.30 -9.17
N ALA A 774 -18.82 -4.39 -10.19
CA ALA A 774 -17.56 -5.14 -10.12
C ALA A 774 -16.64 -4.61 -9.03
N LEU A 775 -16.49 -3.29 -8.92
CA LEU A 775 -15.72 -2.61 -7.89
C LEU A 775 -16.26 -2.90 -6.48
N ALA A 776 -17.58 -2.88 -6.31
CA ALA A 776 -18.21 -3.24 -5.04
C ALA A 776 -17.91 -4.69 -4.64
N ALA A 777 -18.05 -5.64 -5.58
CA ALA A 777 -17.71 -7.03 -5.37
C ALA A 777 -16.22 -7.24 -5.07
N ALA A 778 -15.34 -6.51 -5.75
CA ALA A 778 -13.89 -6.56 -5.52
C ALA A 778 -13.53 -6.12 -4.09
N ARG A 779 -14.13 -5.05 -3.60
CA ARG A 779 -13.92 -4.54 -2.23
C ARG A 779 -14.48 -5.48 -1.17
N GLU A 780 -15.65 -6.04 -1.39
CA GLU A 780 -16.27 -7.02 -0.50
C GLU A 780 -15.41 -8.29 -0.36
N THR A 781 -14.80 -8.75 -1.46
CA THR A 781 -13.97 -9.96 -1.48
C THR A 781 -12.49 -9.70 -1.22
N GLY A 782 -12.07 -8.43 -1.09
CA GLY A 782 -10.66 -8.04 -0.93
C GLY A 782 -9.80 -8.33 -2.16
N ASN A 783 -10.40 -8.45 -3.35
CA ASN A 783 -9.69 -8.71 -4.61
C ASN A 783 -9.13 -7.41 -5.20
N LEU A 784 -7.93 -7.04 -4.78
CA LEU A 784 -7.25 -5.81 -5.21
C LEU A 784 -6.99 -5.74 -6.72
N HIS A 785 -6.78 -6.89 -7.37
CA HIS A 785 -6.56 -6.93 -8.83
C HIS A 785 -7.84 -6.50 -9.58
N LEU A 786 -8.98 -7.06 -9.21
CA LEU A 786 -10.28 -6.69 -9.78
C LEU A 786 -10.64 -5.24 -9.44
N GLU A 787 -10.32 -4.77 -8.23
CA GLU A 787 -10.50 -3.37 -7.82
C GLU A 787 -9.71 -2.42 -8.71
N GLY A 788 -8.41 -2.68 -8.91
CA GLY A 788 -7.54 -1.87 -9.75
C GLY A 788 -8.00 -1.80 -11.20
N ASN A 789 -8.37 -2.94 -11.80
CA ASN A 789 -8.90 -2.99 -13.16
C ASN A 789 -10.24 -2.24 -13.29
N SER A 790 -11.18 -2.46 -12.36
CA SER A 790 -12.47 -1.78 -12.39
C SER A 790 -12.33 -0.26 -12.25
N LEU A 791 -11.43 0.21 -11.38
CA LEU A 791 -11.11 1.64 -11.22
C LEU A 791 -10.45 2.23 -12.47
N CYS A 792 -9.55 1.49 -13.13
CA CYS A 792 -8.93 1.90 -14.38
C CYS A 792 -9.97 2.08 -15.48
N ASN A 793 -10.84 1.08 -15.67
CA ASN A 793 -11.89 1.11 -16.67
C ASN A 793 -12.92 2.21 -16.39
N LEU A 794 -13.33 2.40 -15.13
CA LEU A 794 -14.19 3.53 -14.74
C LEU A 794 -13.53 4.87 -15.04
N GLY A 795 -12.23 5.01 -14.78
CA GLY A 795 -11.48 6.21 -15.14
C GLY A 795 -11.51 6.51 -16.62
N MET A 796 -11.30 5.49 -17.46
CA MET A 796 -11.39 5.62 -18.92
C MET A 796 -12.81 5.96 -19.39
N LEU A 797 -13.83 5.32 -18.83
CA LEU A 797 -15.23 5.62 -19.16
C LEU A 797 -15.60 7.06 -18.82
N TYR A 798 -15.21 7.58 -17.65
CA TYR A 798 -15.44 8.98 -17.29
C TYR A 798 -14.68 9.94 -18.21
N GLN A 799 -13.47 9.57 -18.63
CA GLN A 799 -12.73 10.36 -19.64
C GLN A 799 -13.47 10.40 -20.97
N LEU A 800 -13.96 9.26 -21.47
CA LEU A 800 -14.75 9.19 -22.72
C LEU A 800 -16.07 9.96 -22.62
N LEU A 801 -16.68 10.01 -21.45
CA LEU A 801 -17.89 10.81 -21.16
C LEU A 801 -17.60 12.32 -21.00
N GLY A 802 -16.36 12.78 -21.23
CA GLY A 802 -15.99 14.20 -21.09
C GLY A 802 -15.97 14.68 -19.62
N ARG A 803 -15.73 13.78 -18.66
CA ARG A 803 -15.69 14.05 -17.22
C ARG A 803 -14.29 13.76 -16.62
N PRO A 804 -13.23 14.44 -17.08
CA PRO A 804 -11.86 14.17 -16.64
C PRO A 804 -11.64 14.44 -15.14
N ALA A 805 -12.41 15.34 -14.54
CA ALA A 805 -12.35 15.60 -13.10
C ALA A 805 -12.80 14.39 -12.26
N ASP A 806 -13.75 13.58 -12.76
CA ASP A 806 -14.21 12.36 -12.11
C ASP A 806 -13.30 11.15 -12.44
N ALA A 807 -12.64 11.16 -13.59
CA ALA A 807 -11.69 10.14 -14.02
C ALA A 807 -10.42 10.15 -13.16
N LYS A 808 -9.85 11.34 -12.88
CA LYS A 808 -8.59 11.50 -12.15
C LYS A 808 -8.55 10.77 -10.81
N PRO A 809 -9.49 10.93 -9.86
CA PRO A 809 -9.42 10.24 -8.57
C PRO A 809 -9.53 8.72 -8.70
N ARG A 810 -10.27 8.21 -9.70
CA ARG A 810 -10.39 6.78 -9.94
C ARG A 810 -9.10 6.18 -10.48
N LEU A 811 -8.47 6.86 -11.44
CA LEU A 811 -7.17 6.44 -11.96
C LEU A 811 -6.07 6.57 -10.89
N ALA A 812 -6.11 7.58 -10.04
CA ALA A 812 -5.18 7.68 -8.91
C ALA A 812 -5.34 6.51 -7.93
N ALA A 813 -6.58 6.10 -7.63
CA ALA A 813 -6.85 4.92 -6.81
C ALA A 813 -6.42 3.62 -7.54
N ALA A 814 -6.67 3.50 -8.85
CA ALA A 814 -6.19 2.39 -9.66
C ALA A 814 -4.65 2.30 -9.66
N LEU A 815 -3.96 3.45 -9.75
CA LEU A 815 -2.50 3.51 -9.67
C LEU A 815 -1.99 3.03 -8.31
N SER A 816 -2.66 3.47 -7.24
CA SER A 816 -2.34 2.99 -5.89
C SER A 816 -2.54 1.48 -5.75
N ALA A 817 -3.66 0.94 -6.27
CA ALA A 817 -3.92 -0.49 -6.28
C ALA A 817 -2.88 -1.24 -7.13
N ALA A 818 -2.57 -0.78 -8.35
CA ALA A 818 -1.57 -1.38 -9.22
C ALA A 818 -0.18 -1.42 -8.56
N ARG A 819 0.22 -0.33 -7.90
CA ARG A 819 1.48 -0.24 -7.14
C ARG A 819 1.48 -1.16 -5.93
N SER A 820 0.39 -1.19 -5.18
CA SER A 820 0.24 -2.11 -4.03
C SER A 820 0.33 -3.57 -4.45
N LEU A 821 -0.16 -3.89 -5.64
CA LEU A 821 -0.11 -5.23 -6.22
C LEU A 821 1.27 -5.55 -6.87
N GLY A 822 2.13 -4.56 -7.13
CA GLY A 822 3.30 -4.73 -8.00
C GLY A 822 2.90 -5.14 -9.43
N HIS A 823 1.67 -4.83 -9.86
CA HIS A 823 1.15 -5.21 -11.17
C HIS A 823 1.60 -4.20 -12.23
N ALA A 824 2.83 -4.36 -12.69
CA ALA A 824 3.50 -3.40 -13.55
C ALA A 824 2.73 -3.10 -14.86
N GLN A 825 2.05 -4.10 -15.46
CA GLN A 825 1.24 -3.88 -16.66
C GLN A 825 0.03 -2.97 -16.38
N LEU A 826 -0.68 -3.19 -15.26
CA LEU A 826 -1.79 -2.32 -14.87
C LEU A 826 -1.28 -0.91 -14.53
N GLU A 827 -0.16 -0.79 -13.82
CA GLU A 827 0.45 0.49 -13.51
C GLU A 827 0.79 1.27 -14.79
N CYS A 828 1.37 0.60 -15.77
CA CYS A 828 1.71 1.13 -17.08
C CYS A 828 0.48 1.72 -17.79
N ASN A 829 -0.60 0.95 -17.86
CA ASN A 829 -1.85 1.36 -18.49
C ASN A 829 -2.49 2.54 -17.74
N VAL A 830 -2.51 2.50 -16.41
CA VAL A 830 -3.07 3.58 -15.59
C VAL A 830 -2.26 4.87 -15.74
N LEU A 831 -0.93 4.79 -15.81
CA LEU A 831 -0.08 5.96 -16.06
C LEU A 831 -0.41 6.61 -17.41
N CYS A 832 -0.54 5.80 -18.47
CA CYS A 832 -0.95 6.31 -19.77
C CYS A 832 -2.32 7.00 -19.70
N ASN A 833 -3.31 6.37 -19.05
CA ASN A 833 -4.66 6.92 -18.90
C ASN A 833 -4.67 8.23 -18.08
N LEU A 834 -3.81 8.32 -17.05
CA LEU A 834 -3.60 9.59 -16.33
C LEU A 834 -3.01 10.66 -17.24
N GLY A 835 -2.08 10.32 -18.12
CA GLY A 835 -1.56 11.22 -19.14
C GLY A 835 -2.67 11.81 -20.00
N ILE A 836 -3.59 10.98 -20.52
CA ILE A 836 -4.75 11.40 -21.30
C ILE A 836 -5.67 12.34 -20.50
N VAL A 837 -5.91 12.02 -19.22
CA VAL A 837 -6.76 12.86 -18.36
C VAL A 837 -6.10 14.20 -18.06
N PHE A 838 -4.79 14.24 -17.77
CA PHE A 838 -4.08 15.50 -17.52
C PHE A 838 -4.00 16.38 -18.77
N GLU A 839 -3.89 15.78 -19.94
CA GLU A 839 -3.97 16.51 -21.20
C GLU A 839 -5.36 17.15 -21.37
N SER A 840 -6.43 16.43 -21.09
CA SER A 840 -7.82 16.95 -21.12
C SER A 840 -8.08 18.02 -20.06
N LEU A 841 -7.33 18.03 -18.96
CA LEU A 841 -7.36 19.07 -17.92
C LEU A 841 -6.44 20.25 -18.21
N ALA A 842 -5.81 20.29 -19.40
CA ALA A 842 -4.87 21.32 -19.83
C ALA A 842 -3.64 21.47 -18.89
N VAL A 843 -3.10 20.36 -18.40
CA VAL A 843 -1.86 20.30 -17.59
C VAL A 843 -0.81 19.47 -18.32
N PRO A 844 -0.20 20.00 -19.39
CA PRO A 844 0.63 19.23 -20.31
C PRO A 844 1.94 18.71 -19.68
N GLU A 845 2.49 19.36 -18.66
CA GLU A 845 3.71 18.91 -17.99
C GLU A 845 3.46 17.59 -17.24
N GLN A 846 2.32 17.47 -16.55
CA GLN A 846 1.96 16.22 -15.85
C GLN A 846 1.59 15.14 -16.88
N ALA A 847 0.91 15.47 -17.96
CA ALA A 847 0.62 14.53 -19.03
C ALA A 847 1.92 13.95 -19.61
N GLN A 848 2.91 14.80 -19.92
CA GLN A 848 4.22 14.38 -20.41
C GLN A 848 4.91 13.43 -19.43
N SER A 849 5.00 13.82 -18.15
CA SER A 849 5.64 12.98 -17.12
C SER A 849 5.00 11.60 -17.01
N HIS A 850 3.67 11.52 -17.11
CA HIS A 850 2.96 10.23 -17.05
C HIS A 850 3.17 9.39 -18.31
N TYR A 851 3.18 9.95 -19.51
CA TYR A 851 3.47 9.23 -20.74
C TYR A 851 4.92 8.72 -20.79
N GLU A 852 5.88 9.53 -20.33
CA GLU A 852 7.30 9.13 -20.24
C GLU A 852 7.47 7.99 -19.24
N ALA A 853 6.82 8.06 -18.07
CA ALA A 853 6.84 7.00 -17.08
C ALA A 853 6.22 5.71 -17.61
N ALA A 854 5.06 5.79 -18.29
CA ALA A 854 4.41 4.64 -18.91
C ALA A 854 5.29 3.99 -19.98
N SER A 855 5.89 4.79 -20.88
CA SER A 855 6.78 4.29 -21.95
C SER A 855 8.04 3.64 -21.39
N ALA A 856 8.67 4.25 -20.35
CA ALA A 856 9.85 3.69 -19.69
C ALA A 856 9.54 2.34 -19.03
N MET A 857 8.37 2.23 -18.39
CA MET A 857 7.92 1.01 -17.73
C MET A 857 7.60 -0.08 -18.76
N ALA A 858 6.89 0.23 -19.86
CA ALA A 858 6.61 -0.72 -20.95
C ALA A 858 7.90 -1.30 -21.55
N ARG A 859 8.91 -0.44 -21.74
CA ARG A 859 10.26 -0.86 -22.20
C ARG A 859 10.90 -1.83 -21.20
N THR A 860 10.80 -1.55 -19.90
CA THR A 860 11.38 -2.42 -18.86
C THR A 860 10.66 -3.76 -18.79
N LEU A 861 9.37 -3.80 -19.09
CA LEU A 861 8.56 -5.02 -19.16
C LEU A 861 8.82 -5.84 -20.44
N GLY A 862 9.51 -5.27 -21.42
CA GLY A 862 9.68 -5.90 -22.73
C GLY A 862 8.37 -5.97 -23.51
N ASP A 863 7.49 -4.98 -23.35
CA ASP A 863 6.22 -4.83 -24.07
C ASP A 863 6.32 -3.73 -25.13
N PRO A 864 6.85 -4.06 -26.32
CA PRO A 864 7.01 -3.06 -27.38
C PRO A 864 5.69 -2.58 -27.98
N GLY A 865 4.59 -3.32 -27.82
CA GLY A 865 3.26 -2.91 -28.24
C GLY A 865 2.76 -1.71 -27.44
N SER A 866 2.74 -1.85 -26.11
CA SER A 866 2.37 -0.75 -25.21
C SER A 866 3.35 0.42 -25.32
N GLU A 867 4.66 0.17 -25.37
CA GLU A 867 5.65 1.23 -25.56
C GLU A 867 5.38 2.05 -26.82
N GLY A 868 5.08 1.37 -27.94
CA GLY A 868 4.76 2.02 -29.20
C GLY A 868 3.52 2.92 -29.15
N GLN A 869 2.45 2.45 -28.50
CA GLN A 869 1.23 3.24 -28.29
C GLN A 869 1.49 4.47 -27.42
N PHE A 870 2.20 4.32 -26.29
CA PHE A 870 2.49 5.43 -25.39
C PHE A 870 3.39 6.50 -26.02
N LEU A 871 4.35 6.08 -26.84
CA LEU A 871 5.15 6.99 -27.67
C LEU A 871 4.28 7.73 -28.69
N GLY A 872 3.21 7.12 -29.18
CA GLY A 872 2.22 7.77 -30.05
C GLY A 872 1.50 8.93 -29.36
N TYR A 873 1.03 8.74 -28.13
CA TYR A 873 0.41 9.80 -27.33
C TYR A 873 1.41 10.90 -26.94
N LEU A 874 2.62 10.52 -26.52
CA LEU A 874 3.69 11.48 -26.21
C LEU A 874 4.07 12.32 -27.43
N GLY A 875 4.17 11.69 -28.61
CA GLY A 875 4.49 12.37 -29.86
C GLY A 875 3.44 13.40 -30.27
N LEU A 876 2.16 13.05 -30.09
CA LEU A 876 1.05 13.99 -30.34
C LEU A 876 1.06 15.14 -29.33
N LEU A 877 1.31 14.87 -28.06
CA LEU A 877 1.44 15.91 -27.02
C LEU A 877 2.56 16.91 -27.38
N HIS A 878 3.72 16.43 -27.83
CA HIS A 878 4.81 17.31 -28.29
C HIS A 878 4.40 18.15 -29.49
N ALA A 879 3.67 17.58 -30.45
CA ALA A 879 3.18 18.32 -31.60
C ALA A 879 2.17 19.44 -31.22
N ARG A 880 1.29 19.16 -30.24
CA ARG A 880 0.35 20.14 -29.69
C ARG A 880 1.06 21.29 -28.96
N GLN A 881 2.26 21.02 -28.42
CA GLN A 881 3.15 22.04 -27.84
C GLN A 881 4.08 22.71 -28.86
N ALA A 882 3.83 22.57 -30.16
CA ALA A 882 4.67 23.04 -31.27
C ALA A 882 6.11 22.51 -31.31
N ARG A 883 6.40 21.42 -30.58
CA ARG A 883 7.69 20.68 -30.57
C ARG A 883 7.65 19.59 -31.64
N TYR A 884 7.53 19.96 -32.91
CA TYR A 884 7.25 19.03 -34.01
C TYR A 884 8.32 17.97 -34.22
N GLU A 885 9.61 18.32 -34.07
CA GLU A 885 10.72 17.37 -34.25
C GLU A 885 10.76 16.30 -33.15
N ASP A 886 10.49 16.69 -31.90
CA ASP A 886 10.38 15.75 -30.78
C ASP A 886 9.17 14.83 -30.98
N GLY A 887 8.06 15.40 -31.46
CA GLY A 887 6.87 14.65 -31.81
C GLY A 887 7.11 13.61 -32.88
N ARG A 888 7.77 13.98 -33.99
CA ARG A 888 8.13 13.03 -35.06
C ARG A 888 9.02 11.90 -34.57
N ARG A 889 10.05 12.20 -33.77
CA ARG A 889 10.93 11.18 -33.21
C ARG A 889 10.16 10.14 -32.37
N CYS A 890 9.25 10.58 -31.53
CA CYS A 890 8.43 9.65 -30.73
C CYS A 890 7.49 8.82 -31.61
N LEU A 891 6.84 9.45 -32.60
CA LEU A 891 5.93 8.78 -33.53
C LEU A 891 6.66 7.76 -34.42
N ASP A 892 7.88 8.07 -34.90
CA ASP A 892 8.69 7.15 -35.71
C ASP A 892 9.15 5.93 -34.88
N ALA A 893 9.62 6.16 -33.66
CA ALA A 893 10.01 5.10 -32.76
C ALA A 893 8.81 4.20 -32.40
N GLY A 894 7.68 4.78 -32.05
CA GLY A 894 6.46 4.03 -31.73
C GLY A 894 5.94 3.23 -32.93
N GLN A 895 5.92 3.83 -34.10
CA GLN A 895 5.51 3.14 -35.35
C GLN A 895 6.40 1.94 -35.64
N SER A 896 7.70 2.09 -35.49
CA SER A 896 8.68 1.00 -35.73
C SER A 896 8.44 -0.18 -34.77
N LEU A 897 8.16 0.08 -33.52
CA LEU A 897 7.86 -0.93 -32.49
C LEU A 897 6.56 -1.69 -32.83
N LEU A 898 5.49 -0.98 -33.17
CA LEU A 898 4.18 -1.56 -33.47
C LEU A 898 4.22 -2.43 -34.75
N ILE A 899 4.97 -2.00 -35.77
CA ILE A 899 5.18 -2.78 -36.98
C ILE A 899 5.97 -4.07 -36.67
N ALA A 900 7.02 -3.98 -35.85
CA ALA A 900 7.86 -5.12 -35.48
C ALA A 900 7.07 -6.23 -34.77
N VAL A 901 6.03 -5.88 -33.99
CA VAL A 901 5.16 -6.84 -33.28
C VAL A 901 3.85 -7.14 -34.00
N SER A 902 3.65 -6.58 -35.22
CA SER A 902 2.44 -6.74 -36.04
C SER A 902 1.15 -6.32 -35.29
N GLU A 903 1.25 -5.32 -34.40
CA GLU A 903 0.11 -4.79 -33.60
C GLU A 903 -0.64 -3.76 -34.45
N GLN A 904 -1.75 -4.20 -35.11
CA GLN A 904 -2.48 -3.41 -36.09
C GLN A 904 -3.35 -2.31 -35.46
N ILE A 905 -3.96 -2.57 -34.30
CA ILE A 905 -4.88 -1.63 -33.65
C ILE A 905 -4.10 -0.42 -33.14
N GLY A 906 -3.03 -0.63 -32.38
CA GLY A 906 -2.17 0.45 -31.90
C GLY A 906 -1.49 1.22 -33.03
N LEU A 907 -1.12 0.52 -34.11
CA LEU A 907 -0.56 1.15 -35.29
C LEU A 907 -1.57 2.11 -35.93
N ALA A 908 -2.84 1.73 -36.05
CA ALA A 908 -3.88 2.58 -36.60
C ALA A 908 -4.12 3.82 -35.72
N VAL A 909 -4.16 3.66 -34.39
CA VAL A 909 -4.30 4.77 -33.42
C VAL A 909 -3.09 5.70 -33.48
N LEU A 910 -1.86 5.15 -33.54
CA LEU A 910 -0.65 5.96 -33.68
C LEU A 910 -0.64 6.75 -35.03
N LEU A 911 -1.07 6.12 -36.12
CA LEU A 911 -1.18 6.79 -37.41
C LEU A 911 -2.22 7.93 -37.39
N CYS A 912 -3.32 7.80 -36.64
CA CYS A 912 -4.24 8.90 -36.37
C CYS A 912 -3.53 10.04 -35.61
N SER A 913 -2.75 9.72 -34.57
CA SER A 913 -1.95 10.69 -33.81
C SER A 913 -0.92 11.38 -34.72
N ARG A 914 -0.27 10.64 -35.63
CA ARG A 914 0.65 11.19 -36.64
C ARG A 914 -0.07 12.12 -37.59
N ALA A 915 -1.24 11.75 -38.09
CA ALA A 915 -2.01 12.60 -39.01
C ALA A 915 -2.39 13.94 -38.37
N GLU A 916 -2.76 13.91 -37.08
CA GLU A 916 -3.02 15.14 -36.31
C GLU A 916 -1.76 15.99 -36.12
N ALA A 917 -0.65 15.34 -35.71
CA ALA A 917 0.65 15.98 -35.48
C ALA A 917 1.18 16.68 -36.75
N GLU A 918 1.14 16.00 -37.91
CA GLU A 918 1.59 16.56 -39.17
C GLU A 918 0.65 17.65 -39.67
N HIS A 919 -0.66 17.53 -39.40
CA HIS A 919 -1.59 18.62 -39.69
C HIS A 919 -1.25 19.88 -38.90
N LEU A 920 -0.96 19.74 -37.58
CA LEU A 920 -0.50 20.86 -36.74
C LEU A 920 0.84 21.44 -37.20
N ALA A 921 1.73 20.63 -37.72
CA ALA A 921 3.02 21.04 -38.30
C ALA A 921 2.85 21.73 -39.70
N GLY A 922 1.64 21.70 -40.27
CA GLY A 922 1.37 22.28 -41.62
C GLY A 922 1.64 21.33 -42.78
N ASP A 923 2.14 20.11 -42.56
CA ASP A 923 2.40 19.09 -43.60
C ASP A 923 1.11 18.29 -43.91
N ARG A 924 0.28 18.88 -44.74
CA ARG A 924 -0.99 18.27 -45.12
C ARG A 924 -0.84 17.00 -45.95
N ALA A 925 0.25 16.86 -46.70
CA ALA A 925 0.47 15.68 -47.55
C ALA A 925 0.73 14.45 -46.67
N THR A 926 1.64 14.55 -45.73
CA THR A 926 1.98 13.49 -44.80
C THR A 926 0.80 13.19 -43.85
N ALA A 927 0.05 14.20 -43.41
CA ALA A 927 -1.16 14.02 -42.61
C ALA A 927 -2.22 13.16 -43.34
N LEU A 928 -2.49 13.44 -44.61
CA LEU A 928 -3.45 12.68 -45.42
C LEU A 928 -2.95 11.23 -45.68
N ALA A 929 -1.65 11.04 -45.89
CA ALA A 929 -1.06 9.72 -46.12
C ALA A 929 -1.18 8.83 -44.83
N ALA A 930 -0.91 9.42 -43.68
CA ALA A 930 -1.06 8.72 -42.39
C ALA A 930 -2.53 8.38 -42.11
N LEU A 931 -3.47 9.30 -42.40
CA LEU A 931 -4.90 9.06 -42.23
C LEU A 931 -5.39 7.94 -43.17
N ALA A 932 -4.95 7.92 -44.42
CA ALA A 932 -5.31 6.87 -45.38
C ALA A 932 -4.77 5.49 -44.99
N ALA A 933 -3.57 5.45 -44.40
CA ALA A 933 -2.99 4.20 -43.86
C ALA A 933 -3.80 3.69 -42.65
N ALA A 934 -4.19 4.59 -41.72
CA ALA A 934 -5.04 4.23 -40.60
C ALA A 934 -6.42 3.70 -41.06
N ASP A 935 -7.01 4.29 -42.09
CA ASP A 935 -8.26 3.86 -42.71
C ASP A 935 -8.16 2.44 -43.32
N ALA A 936 -7.07 2.16 -44.01
CA ALA A 936 -6.83 0.86 -44.59
C ALA A 936 -6.78 -0.23 -43.50
N ILE A 937 -6.02 0.01 -42.44
CA ILE A 937 -5.94 -0.90 -41.29
C ILE A 937 -7.32 -1.06 -40.63
N SER A 938 -8.05 0.05 -40.39
CA SER A 938 -9.39 0.02 -39.79
C SER A 938 -10.37 -0.87 -40.58
N THR A 939 -10.26 -0.83 -41.91
CA THR A 939 -11.07 -1.63 -42.82
C THR A 939 -10.66 -3.12 -42.77
N GLU A 940 -9.36 -3.39 -42.71
CA GLU A 940 -8.80 -4.75 -42.62
C GLU A 940 -9.18 -5.46 -41.33
N VAL A 941 -9.11 -4.73 -40.19
CA VAL A 941 -9.48 -5.28 -38.87
C VAL A 941 -11.00 -5.22 -38.58
N GLY A 942 -11.79 -4.65 -39.47
CA GLY A 942 -13.24 -4.53 -39.30
C GLY A 942 -13.67 -3.62 -38.15
N ALA A 943 -12.87 -2.57 -37.84
CA ALA A 943 -13.13 -1.67 -36.71
C ALA A 943 -14.42 -0.87 -36.91
N GLY A 944 -15.33 -0.95 -35.93
CA GLY A 944 -16.60 -0.21 -35.92
C GLY A 944 -16.41 1.28 -35.57
N PRO A 945 -17.43 2.12 -35.86
CA PRO A 945 -17.37 3.57 -35.58
C PRO A 945 -17.26 3.94 -34.09
N ALA A 946 -17.64 3.04 -33.19
CA ALA A 946 -17.55 3.22 -31.75
C ALA A 946 -16.23 2.69 -31.14
N SER A 947 -15.41 1.98 -31.94
CA SER A 947 -14.09 1.51 -31.52
C SER A 947 -13.10 2.66 -31.35
N GLU A 948 -12.02 2.45 -30.63
CA GLU A 948 -10.94 3.42 -30.42
C GLU A 948 -10.39 3.96 -31.76
N ILE A 949 -10.19 3.06 -32.74
CA ILE A 949 -9.77 3.44 -34.10
C ILE A 949 -10.84 4.32 -34.77
N GLY A 950 -12.11 3.89 -34.70
CA GLY A 950 -13.23 4.63 -35.32
C GLY A 950 -13.39 6.03 -34.78
N ILE A 951 -13.30 6.17 -33.46
CA ILE A 951 -13.36 7.46 -32.75
C ILE A 951 -12.16 8.34 -33.14
N SER A 952 -10.94 7.77 -33.16
CA SER A 952 -9.71 8.49 -33.54
C SER A 952 -9.76 8.96 -34.99
N LEU A 953 -10.18 8.10 -35.92
CA LEU A 953 -10.39 8.46 -37.32
C LEU A 953 -11.41 9.56 -37.51
N ALA A 954 -12.58 9.49 -36.84
CA ALA A 954 -13.61 10.49 -36.92
C ALA A 954 -13.10 11.88 -36.45
N ARG A 955 -12.36 11.89 -35.33
CA ARG A 955 -11.74 13.11 -34.81
C ARG A 955 -10.74 13.72 -35.79
N VAL A 956 -9.80 12.93 -36.29
CA VAL A 956 -8.76 13.43 -37.22
C VAL A 956 -9.33 13.85 -38.55
N ARG A 957 -10.32 13.11 -39.06
CA ARG A 957 -11.03 13.52 -40.31
C ARG A 957 -11.70 14.89 -40.15
N ALA A 958 -12.32 15.18 -39.03
CA ALA A 958 -12.94 16.48 -38.75
C ALA A 958 -11.91 17.62 -38.70
N LEU A 959 -10.69 17.37 -38.27
CA LEU A 959 -9.58 18.34 -38.22
C LEU A 959 -8.99 18.59 -39.62
N VAL A 960 -8.66 17.53 -40.34
CA VAL A 960 -7.93 17.59 -41.62
C VAL A 960 -8.85 18.03 -42.77
N TRP A 961 -10.16 17.73 -42.71
CA TRP A 961 -11.20 18.14 -43.69
C TRP A 961 -12.32 18.95 -43.02
N PRO A 962 -12.13 20.25 -42.75
CA PRO A 962 -13.20 21.06 -42.23
C PRO A 962 -14.34 21.21 -43.25
N ALA A 963 -15.57 21.20 -42.79
CA ALA A 963 -16.81 21.05 -43.57
C ALA A 963 -16.98 22.01 -44.79
N ARG A 964 -16.13 23.03 -44.96
CA ARG A 964 -16.15 23.94 -46.14
C ARG A 964 -15.52 23.36 -47.41
N THR A 965 -14.73 22.31 -47.33
CA THR A 965 -14.08 21.67 -48.48
C THR A 965 -14.86 20.48 -49.07
N TRP A 966 -15.86 20.01 -48.40
CA TRP A 966 -16.69 18.85 -48.82
C TRP A 966 -17.60 19.17 -50.03
N CYS A 967 -17.82 20.44 -50.34
CA CYS A 967 -18.75 20.87 -51.40
C CYS A 967 -18.16 20.87 -52.82
N LYS A 968 -16.84 20.74 -53.02
CA LYS A 968 -16.24 20.84 -54.37
C LYS A 968 -15.76 19.51 -54.96
N GLN A 969 -15.46 18.51 -54.22
CA GLN A 969 -14.96 17.22 -54.73
C GLN A 969 -15.98 16.07 -54.84
N CYS A 970 -17.12 16.18 -54.17
CA CYS A 970 -18.21 15.18 -54.22
C CYS A 970 -19.21 15.39 -55.40
N ALA A 971 -18.95 16.33 -56.31
CA ALA A 971 -19.84 16.59 -57.46
C ALA A 971 -19.71 15.56 -58.62
N TRP A 972 -18.71 14.70 -58.61
CA TRP A 972 -18.47 13.75 -59.69
C TRP A 972 -18.91 12.31 -59.41
N GLY A 973 -19.21 11.90 -58.16
CA GLY A 973 -19.68 10.57 -57.75
C GLY A 973 -21.20 10.37 -57.67
N ARG A 974 -21.98 11.38 -57.95
CA ARG A 974 -23.43 11.43 -57.66
C ARG A 974 -24.34 10.82 -58.71
N ARG A 975 -24.05 9.73 -59.34
CA ARG A 975 -25.02 9.04 -60.20
C ARG A 975 -25.36 7.61 -59.83
N SER A 976 -24.62 6.95 -58.93
CA SER A 976 -24.89 5.59 -58.49
C SER A 976 -25.32 5.39 -57.02
N GLU A 977 -25.21 6.39 -56.17
CA GLU A 977 -25.54 6.25 -54.72
C GLU A 977 -26.89 6.87 -54.29
N ARG A 978 -27.69 7.38 -55.20
CA ARG A 978 -28.99 8.01 -54.85
C ARG A 978 -30.08 7.05 -54.38
N VAL A 979 -29.89 5.78 -54.40
CA VAL A 979 -30.88 4.77 -53.97
C VAL A 979 -30.53 4.14 -52.62
N ALA A 980 -29.27 4.07 -52.23
CA ALA A 980 -28.84 3.47 -50.94
C ALA A 980 -28.93 4.44 -49.75
N ASN A 981 -28.61 5.77 -49.99
CA ASN A 981 -28.49 6.74 -48.90
C ASN A 981 -29.82 7.35 -48.38
N LYS A 982 -30.96 7.12 -49.06
CA LYS A 982 -32.27 7.58 -48.53
C LYS A 982 -32.89 6.65 -47.44
N ARG A 983 -32.38 5.42 -47.27
CA ARG A 983 -32.81 4.55 -46.18
C ARG A 983 -31.92 4.66 -44.93
N VAL A 984 -30.63 4.97 -45.08
CA VAL A 984 -29.71 5.14 -43.94
C VAL A 984 -29.93 6.49 -43.24
N ILE A 985 -30.25 7.57 -43.99
CA ILE A 985 -30.49 8.90 -43.38
C ILE A 985 -31.87 8.99 -42.68
N ARG A 986 -32.85 8.13 -43.04
CA ARG A 986 -34.15 8.10 -42.34
C ARG A 986 -34.15 7.21 -41.10
N GLY A 987 -33.23 6.25 -40.99
CA GLY A 987 -33.02 5.44 -39.79
C GLY A 987 -32.23 6.18 -38.72
N ALA A 988 -31.28 7.03 -39.12
CA ALA A 988 -30.42 7.76 -38.20
C ALA A 988 -31.05 9.04 -37.62
N VAL A 989 -32.24 9.48 -38.12
CA VAL A 989 -32.88 10.75 -37.66
C VAL A 989 -33.96 10.51 -36.61
N LEU A 990 -34.36 9.25 -36.32
CA LEU A 990 -35.40 8.89 -35.34
C LEU A 990 -34.90 8.32 -34.02
N ASP A 991 -33.58 8.18 -33.82
CA ASP A 991 -33.05 7.70 -32.55
C ASP A 991 -31.96 8.66 -31.98
N VAL A 992 -32.10 9.94 -32.20
CA VAL A 992 -31.10 10.99 -32.03
C VAL A 992 -31.31 11.80 -30.75
N ASN A 993 -31.78 11.22 -29.66
CA ASN A 993 -31.70 11.94 -28.38
C ASN A 993 -30.40 11.63 -27.59
N GLY A 994 -29.61 10.63 -27.97
CA GLY A 994 -28.31 10.34 -27.36
C GLY A 994 -27.11 10.92 -28.11
N VAL A 995 -27.11 10.89 -29.45
CA VAL A 995 -25.95 11.32 -30.28
C VAL A 995 -25.91 12.84 -30.50
N LEU A 996 -27.01 13.55 -30.33
CA LEU A 996 -27.05 15.03 -30.45
C LEU A 996 -26.41 15.74 -29.24
N VAL A 997 -26.24 15.05 -28.08
CA VAL A 997 -25.55 15.62 -26.92
C VAL A 997 -24.02 15.64 -27.16
N VAL A 998 -23.46 14.60 -27.77
CA VAL A 998 -22.03 14.53 -28.09
C VAL A 998 -21.64 15.50 -29.19
N GLY A 999 -22.45 15.63 -30.22
CA GLY A 999 -22.24 16.63 -31.31
C GLY A 999 -22.39 18.07 -30.84
N ARG A 1000 -23.28 18.37 -29.89
CA ARG A 1000 -23.42 19.72 -29.30
C ARG A 1000 -22.36 20.05 -28.25
N LEU A 1001 -21.81 19.07 -27.52
CA LEU A 1001 -20.67 19.29 -26.65
C LEU A 1001 -19.37 19.54 -27.42
N ILE A 1002 -19.15 18.84 -28.53
CA ILE A 1002 -18.00 19.10 -29.42
C ILE A 1002 -18.15 20.48 -30.12
N ALA A 1003 -19.34 20.89 -30.53
CA ALA A 1003 -19.59 22.23 -31.09
C ALA A 1003 -19.49 23.34 -30.01
N ALA A 1004 -19.87 23.08 -28.77
CA ALA A 1004 -19.70 24.05 -27.67
C ALA A 1004 -18.23 24.16 -27.21
N LEU A 1005 -17.44 23.09 -27.24
CA LEU A 1005 -16.00 23.14 -26.99
C LEU A 1005 -15.24 23.84 -28.13
N LEU A 1006 -15.66 23.67 -29.37
CA LEU A 1006 -15.10 24.40 -30.53
C LEU A 1006 -15.47 25.90 -30.53
N LEU A 1007 -16.64 26.26 -29.99
CA LEU A 1007 -17.04 27.67 -29.81
C LEU A 1007 -16.32 28.32 -28.61
N LEU A 1008 -15.99 27.57 -27.55
CA LEU A 1008 -15.18 28.09 -26.43
C LEU A 1008 -13.70 28.27 -26.80
N LEU A 1009 -13.17 27.48 -27.72
CA LEU A 1009 -11.80 27.64 -28.25
C LEU A 1009 -11.69 28.81 -29.27
N LEU A 1010 -12.80 29.28 -29.83
CA LEU A 1010 -12.83 30.44 -30.75
C LEU A 1010 -13.06 31.79 -30.05
N VAL A 1011 -13.33 31.78 -28.75
CA VAL A 1011 -13.54 33.02 -27.95
C VAL A 1011 -12.27 33.40 -27.15
N PHE A 1012 -11.22 32.53 -27.13
CA PHE A 1012 -9.94 32.82 -26.50
C PHE A 1012 -8.76 32.77 -27.49
N GLN A 1013 -8.98 33.22 -28.71
CA GLN A 1013 -7.89 33.73 -29.58
C GLN A 1013 -7.92 35.24 -29.66
#